data_86c98a3cdd790826d9cf2fb3ded2ec80
#
_entry.id   86c98a3cdd790826d9cf2fb3ded2ec80
#
_cell.length_a   1.000
_cell.length_b   1.000
_cell.length_c   1.000
_cell.angle_alpha   90.00
_cell.angle_beta   90.00
_cell.angle_gamma   90.00
#
_symmetry.space_group_name_H-M   'P 1'
#
loop_
_entity.id
_entity.type
_entity.pdbx_description
1 polymer ?
#
loop_
_entity_poly.entity_id
_entity_poly.type
_entity_poly.pdbx_seq_one_letter_code
_entity_poly.pdbx_strand_id
1 'polypeptide(L)'
;MEKAPIKKFAVEARRKLIADVTFQLERYGITEKGIVEPQTSTDKELVFDLGNGNVQTIRGVRAVNQYKNLAAHVRGFYTADEPKKELEQFIEEIAYTWFNRLIAIRFMEVNRYLPVRVLSSEITGQKLPDLVKASFSGDLEFTEDEKKRIFELQDANKEDDLFRFLFFKQCNDLSRILPRLFEDLDGSNSFSELLIVLSFNDPNGVVYRLVNEVDERWFDIHATDEDGKPMGQVQIMGWMYQYYNTEPKEKVFADLKKNIKISKQNIPAATQLFTPDWIVRYMVENSLGRLWYEGHPGFDKSQWKYYLDEAPQEPQVEQQLQEIRAQYAKMEPEQLKVIDPCMGSGHILCYLFDVLMQIYLDNGYSKREAVRSILENNLFGLDISERATQIAYFSVMMKAREYDSNFFSRSNIPQPRVYDIQESNWMGGAYKHEMGNFLNSQQHRDTLNYLLDAFVDAKEYGSILQIKPLDYEGLKEAWETSAAATAGDINMVMWYDAVKDSVEKLIEQAILLSQKYDAVVTNPPYMGASNMNPRLNEFIKQNYADYKSDFFSAFIVRAAQMTKLEGRCGFFTPYVWMFIQSYEKLRQYLYSQATLETLIQFEYSAFEEATVPVCTFTFAKRHVNKKGNYLRLVDFRGGMEVQRQKTLEAIANHNCGFYYEQSTDNFAKIPGSPVGYWISEEVYRAFDSGVLRKYAITKQGFKTGDNDRFLRFWFEPSLIKESLYRVEEKKWYPCTKGGDFRRWYGNLEYVVDWEEDGFRIKHFVDEKGKLRSRPQNLQINFHPAISWSSISSSKIHFREYGSQMMYESKGPVLIPTDDMDYVLGYVNTKVYQAFIDIVAPTLDYSEGAVLKTPYMYDERNAESVIGNARENVQISKNDWDSFETSWDFKKHPLV
;
A
#
# COMPACT_ATOMS: atom_id res chain seq x y z
N MET A 1 -2.86 1.95 23.39
CA MET A 1 -1.41 1.81 23.67
C MET A 1 -0.65 2.98 23.04
N GLU A 2 0.11 3.72 23.81
CA GLU A 2 0.89 4.83 23.26
C GLU A 2 2.14 4.31 22.55
N LYS A 3 2.10 4.29 21.21
CA LYS A 3 3.25 3.96 20.36
C LYS A 3 4.25 5.14 20.22
N ALA A 4 4.01 6.25 20.92
CA ALA A 4 4.82 7.45 20.84
C ALA A 4 6.32 7.25 21.18
N PRO A 5 6.70 6.48 22.22
CA PRO A 5 8.11 6.21 22.52
C PRO A 5 8.83 5.45 21.40
N ILE A 6 8.16 4.43 20.81
CA ILE A 6 8.70 3.65 19.69
C ILE A 6 8.93 4.55 18.48
N LYS A 7 7.95 5.41 18.15
CA LYS A 7 8.06 6.35 17.03
C LYS A 7 9.21 7.34 17.26
N LYS A 8 9.30 7.93 18.46
CA LYS A 8 10.38 8.85 18.80
C LYS A 8 11.75 8.20 18.63
N PHE A 9 11.93 7.02 19.23
CA PHE A 9 13.18 6.27 19.13
C PHE A 9 13.54 6.00 17.65
N ALA A 10 12.63 5.45 16.83
CA ALA A 10 12.94 5.06 15.46
C ALA A 10 13.38 6.25 14.59
N VAL A 11 12.73 7.42 14.71
CA VAL A 11 13.10 8.65 13.99
C VAL A 11 14.47 9.16 14.42
N GLU A 12 14.73 9.21 15.74
CA GLU A 12 15.98 9.74 16.28
C GLU A 12 17.15 8.77 16.03
N ALA A 13 16.91 7.45 16.10
CA ALA A 13 17.91 6.43 15.78
C ALA A 13 18.33 6.52 14.30
N ARG A 14 17.37 6.73 13.37
CA ARG A 14 17.69 6.96 11.96
C ARG A 14 18.64 8.14 11.78
N ARG A 15 18.33 9.30 12.37
CA ARG A 15 19.17 10.50 12.28
C ARG A 15 20.58 10.25 12.83
N LYS A 16 20.65 9.57 13.99
CA LYS A 16 21.94 9.24 14.62
C LYS A 16 22.78 8.29 13.76
N LEU A 17 22.19 7.21 13.26
CA LEU A 17 22.91 6.25 12.40
C LEU A 17 23.42 6.88 11.12
N ILE A 18 22.60 7.71 10.44
CA ILE A 18 23.04 8.47 9.26
C ILE A 18 24.23 9.37 9.60
N ALA A 19 24.15 10.10 10.71
CA ALA A 19 25.23 10.98 11.17
C ALA A 19 26.51 10.18 11.49
N ASP A 20 26.38 9.02 12.14
CA ASP A 20 27.51 8.17 12.50
C ASP A 20 28.19 7.57 11.27
N VAL A 21 27.42 7.06 10.31
CA VAL A 21 27.95 6.53 9.04
C VAL A 21 28.66 7.64 8.25
N THR A 22 28.04 8.82 8.15
CA THR A 22 28.64 9.97 7.47
C THR A 22 29.97 10.35 8.13
N PHE A 23 29.99 10.45 9.46
CA PHE A 23 31.20 10.76 10.23
C PHE A 23 32.34 9.73 9.99
N GLN A 24 32.00 8.43 9.96
CA GLN A 24 32.99 7.40 9.69
C GLN A 24 33.55 7.46 8.25
N LEU A 25 32.69 7.73 7.26
CA LEU A 25 33.12 7.92 5.87
C LEU A 25 34.09 9.12 5.76
N GLU A 26 33.71 10.27 6.35
CA GLU A 26 34.57 11.46 6.38
C GLU A 26 35.89 11.18 7.08
N ARG A 27 35.91 10.44 8.18
CA ARG A 27 37.10 10.00 8.90
C ARG A 27 38.02 9.15 8.04
N TYR A 28 37.46 8.39 7.09
CA TYR A 28 38.24 7.60 6.14
C TYR A 28 38.52 8.33 4.81
N GLY A 29 38.30 9.65 4.77
CA GLY A 29 38.56 10.47 3.59
C GLY A 29 37.53 10.34 2.48
N ILE A 30 36.36 9.76 2.72
CA ILE A 30 35.31 9.57 1.74
C ILE A 30 34.24 10.66 1.97
N THR A 31 34.00 11.53 0.98
CA THR A 31 33.09 12.67 1.05
C THR A 31 32.30 12.81 -0.26
N GLU A 32 31.34 13.71 -0.30
CA GLU A 32 30.62 14.03 -1.56
C GLU A 32 31.52 14.55 -2.69
N LYS A 33 32.76 15.00 -2.36
CA LYS A 33 33.73 15.54 -3.31
C LYS A 33 34.69 14.49 -3.90
N GLY A 34 34.76 13.30 -3.31
CA GLY A 34 35.64 12.24 -3.72
C GLY A 34 36.28 11.48 -2.56
N ILE A 35 37.24 10.64 -2.90
CA ILE A 35 38.01 9.83 -1.96
C ILE A 35 39.40 10.44 -1.82
N VAL A 36 39.85 10.67 -0.59
CA VAL A 36 41.24 11.04 -0.29
C VAL A 36 42.10 9.77 -0.28
N GLU A 37 43.08 9.71 -1.16
CA GLU A 37 44.00 8.55 -1.21
C GLU A 37 44.94 8.56 0.00
N PRO A 38 45.22 7.40 0.62
CA PRO A 38 46.13 7.32 1.76
C PRO A 38 47.58 7.69 1.37
N GLN A 39 48.24 8.52 2.20
CA GLN A 39 49.66 8.87 2.03
C GLN A 39 50.58 7.66 2.26
N THR A 40 50.24 6.79 3.19
CA THR A 40 50.88 5.51 3.42
C THR A 40 49.88 4.40 3.21
N SER A 41 50.22 3.44 2.33
CA SER A 41 49.39 2.28 2.03
C SER A 41 50.24 1.00 2.10
N THR A 42 50.01 0.23 3.16
CA THR A 42 50.56 -1.12 3.35
C THR A 42 49.43 -2.11 3.60
N ASP A 43 49.74 -3.40 3.65
CA ASP A 43 48.73 -4.41 3.98
C ASP A 43 48.32 -4.38 5.46
N LYS A 44 49.02 -3.62 6.32
CA LYS A 44 48.77 -3.55 7.77
C LYS A 44 48.42 -2.15 8.25
N GLU A 45 48.64 -1.12 7.44
CA GLU A 45 48.40 0.27 7.86
C GLU A 45 48.10 1.17 6.65
N LEU A 46 47.07 2.01 6.80
CA LEU A 46 46.75 3.12 5.91
C LEU A 46 46.78 4.42 6.74
N VAL A 47 47.42 5.47 6.21
CA VAL A 47 47.47 6.79 6.85
C VAL A 47 46.90 7.83 5.88
N PHE A 48 45.91 8.59 6.36
CA PHE A 48 45.24 9.64 5.61
C PHE A 48 45.58 10.99 6.22
N ASP A 49 45.96 11.96 5.40
CA ASP A 49 46.00 13.37 5.78
C ASP A 49 44.74 14.05 5.20
N LEU A 50 43.80 14.35 6.06
CA LEU A 50 42.54 14.99 5.72
C LEU A 50 42.65 16.52 5.71
N GLY A 51 43.86 17.06 5.84
CA GLY A 51 44.12 18.50 5.93
C GLY A 51 44.01 19.08 7.33
N ASN A 52 44.51 20.29 7.51
CA ASN A 52 44.48 21.04 8.79
C ASN A 52 45.08 20.26 9.99
N GLY A 53 46.03 19.35 9.77
CA GLY A 53 46.64 18.51 10.81
C GLY A 53 45.78 17.32 11.27
N ASN A 54 44.68 17.04 10.59
CA ASN A 54 43.83 15.87 10.86
C ASN A 54 44.39 14.64 10.15
N VAL A 55 45.16 13.83 10.86
CA VAL A 55 45.74 12.58 10.36
C VAL A 55 44.95 11.41 10.94
N GLN A 56 44.41 10.56 10.07
CA GLN A 56 43.72 9.35 10.46
C GLN A 56 44.49 8.11 10.02
N THR A 57 44.44 7.08 10.87
CA THR A 57 45.16 5.84 10.61
C THR A 57 44.24 4.62 10.79
N ILE A 58 44.25 3.74 9.79
CA ILE A 58 43.66 2.41 9.86
C ILE A 58 44.77 1.39 10.10
N ARG A 59 44.65 0.52 11.12
CA ARG A 59 45.63 -0.48 11.45
C ARG A 59 45.02 -1.88 11.49
N GLY A 60 45.83 -2.85 11.02
CA GLY A 60 45.49 -4.27 10.96
C GLY A 60 45.05 -4.72 9.58
N VAL A 61 45.43 -5.92 9.19
CA VAL A 61 45.20 -6.50 7.85
C VAL A 61 43.69 -6.52 7.51
N ARG A 62 42.86 -6.93 8.47
CA ARG A 62 41.40 -6.97 8.29
C ARG A 62 40.82 -5.58 7.99
N ALA A 63 41.08 -4.59 8.82
CA ALA A 63 40.55 -3.24 8.65
C ALA A 63 41.08 -2.57 7.37
N VAL A 64 42.31 -2.82 6.98
CA VAL A 64 42.88 -2.34 5.71
C VAL A 64 42.16 -2.95 4.51
N ASN A 65 41.88 -4.26 4.54
CA ASN A 65 41.13 -4.92 3.46
C ASN A 65 39.67 -4.43 3.40
N GLN A 66 39.01 -4.28 4.54
CA GLN A 66 37.66 -3.71 4.60
C GLN A 66 37.58 -2.29 4.01
N TYR A 67 38.61 -1.44 4.30
CA TYR A 67 38.68 -0.12 3.68
C TYR A 67 38.91 -0.21 2.16
N LYS A 68 39.79 -1.10 1.69
CA LYS A 68 40.04 -1.29 0.24
C LYS A 68 38.71 -1.69 -0.47
N ASN A 69 37.92 -2.57 0.12
CA ASN A 69 36.63 -2.98 -0.40
C ASN A 69 35.59 -1.79 -0.41
N LEU A 70 35.52 -1.05 0.70
CA LEU A 70 34.71 0.14 0.80
C LEU A 70 35.08 1.17 -0.27
N ALA A 71 36.38 1.49 -0.40
CA ALA A 71 36.83 2.45 -1.38
C ALA A 71 36.57 1.99 -2.82
N ALA A 72 36.72 0.70 -3.12
CA ALA A 72 36.39 0.14 -4.42
C ALA A 72 34.90 0.27 -4.74
N HIS A 73 34.06 -0.03 -3.77
CA HIS A 73 32.59 0.10 -3.90
C HIS A 73 32.16 1.55 -4.16
N VAL A 74 32.66 2.49 -3.35
CA VAL A 74 32.24 3.91 -3.42
C VAL A 74 32.84 4.63 -4.65
N ARG A 75 33.96 4.18 -5.20
CA ARG A 75 34.55 4.80 -6.40
C ARG A 75 33.59 4.84 -7.59
N GLY A 76 32.73 3.83 -7.72
CA GLY A 76 31.70 3.79 -8.76
C GLY A 76 30.72 4.96 -8.69
N PHE A 77 30.43 5.47 -7.51
CA PHE A 77 29.46 6.55 -7.30
C PHE A 77 29.91 7.87 -7.93
N TYR A 78 31.20 8.16 -7.90
CA TYR A 78 31.75 9.41 -8.46
C TYR A 78 31.79 9.46 -10.00
N THR A 79 31.49 8.34 -10.66
CA THR A 79 31.31 8.27 -12.12
C THR A 79 29.84 8.30 -12.54
N ALA A 80 28.90 8.30 -11.59
CA ALA A 80 27.46 8.39 -11.83
C ALA A 80 27.03 9.84 -12.16
N ASP A 81 25.85 10.00 -12.75
CA ASP A 81 25.28 11.31 -13.09
C ASP A 81 25.02 12.19 -11.86
N GLU A 82 24.67 11.59 -10.72
CA GLU A 82 24.37 12.26 -9.46
C GLU A 82 25.17 11.68 -8.28
N PRO A 83 26.51 11.90 -8.22
CA PRO A 83 27.40 11.26 -7.23
C PRO A 83 26.99 11.47 -5.77
N LYS A 84 26.51 12.67 -5.47
CA LYS A 84 26.03 13.02 -4.11
C LYS A 84 24.84 12.16 -3.70
N LYS A 85 23.90 11.94 -4.60
CA LYS A 85 22.70 11.16 -4.34
C LYS A 85 23.01 9.68 -4.14
N GLU A 86 23.96 9.14 -4.93
CA GLU A 86 24.44 7.77 -4.76
C GLU A 86 25.08 7.57 -3.38
N LEU A 87 25.91 8.52 -2.93
CA LEU A 87 26.52 8.47 -1.60
C LEU A 87 25.47 8.60 -0.47
N GLU A 88 24.49 9.50 -0.63
CA GLU A 88 23.38 9.64 0.34
C GLU A 88 22.56 8.35 0.44
N GLN A 89 22.28 7.68 -0.66
CA GLN A 89 21.57 6.39 -0.69
C GLN A 89 22.37 5.30 -0.01
N PHE A 90 23.67 5.22 -0.27
CA PHE A 90 24.56 4.27 0.39
C PHE A 90 24.62 4.48 1.91
N ILE A 91 24.73 5.74 2.37
CA ILE A 91 24.72 6.07 3.81
C ILE A 91 23.39 5.60 4.44
N GLU A 92 22.28 5.86 3.79
CA GLU A 92 20.97 5.45 4.24
C GLU A 92 20.83 3.92 4.29
N GLU A 93 21.41 3.20 3.33
CA GLU A 93 21.41 1.75 3.26
C GLU A 93 22.17 1.12 4.43
N ILE A 94 23.39 1.60 4.70
CA ILE A 94 24.20 1.15 5.83
C ILE A 94 23.52 1.45 7.17
N ALA A 95 23.03 2.69 7.34
CA ALA A 95 22.35 3.12 8.57
C ALA A 95 21.13 2.22 8.86
N TYR A 96 20.35 1.92 7.82
CA TYR A 96 19.17 1.11 7.93
C TYR A 96 19.50 -0.38 8.22
N THR A 97 20.49 -0.94 7.57
CA THR A 97 20.93 -2.31 7.81
C THR A 97 21.34 -2.50 9.26
N TRP A 98 22.08 -1.57 9.82
CA TRP A 98 22.44 -1.62 11.24
C TRP A 98 21.25 -1.39 12.17
N PHE A 99 20.32 -0.52 11.81
CA PHE A 99 19.07 -0.37 12.55
C PHE A 99 18.31 -1.71 12.65
N ASN A 100 18.14 -2.42 11.54
CA ASN A 100 17.46 -3.72 11.50
C ASN A 100 18.19 -4.75 12.36
N ARG A 101 19.53 -4.83 12.27
CA ARG A 101 20.34 -5.78 13.05
C ARG A 101 20.22 -5.52 14.55
N LEU A 102 20.31 -4.27 14.98
CA LEU A 102 20.17 -3.91 16.40
C LEU A 102 18.79 -4.29 16.97
N ILE A 103 17.71 -3.99 16.22
CA ILE A 103 16.36 -4.33 16.67
C ILE A 103 16.14 -5.83 16.67
N ALA A 104 16.66 -6.56 15.67
CA ALA A 104 16.60 -8.01 15.61
C ALA A 104 17.30 -8.67 16.80
N ILE A 105 18.51 -8.20 17.14
CA ILE A 105 19.25 -8.68 18.32
C ILE A 105 18.47 -8.37 19.60
N ARG A 106 17.87 -7.15 19.72
CA ARG A 106 17.05 -6.79 20.87
C ARG A 106 15.85 -7.73 21.02
N PHE A 107 15.15 -8.02 19.93
CA PHE A 107 14.04 -8.98 19.94
C PHE A 107 14.50 -10.38 20.37
N MET A 108 15.61 -10.86 19.80
CA MET A 108 16.13 -12.21 20.12
C MET A 108 16.60 -12.34 21.56
N GLU A 109 17.31 -11.34 22.11
CA GLU A 109 17.79 -11.39 23.49
C GLU A 109 16.64 -11.36 24.51
N VAL A 110 15.61 -10.54 24.28
CA VAL A 110 14.44 -10.43 25.15
C VAL A 110 13.68 -11.75 25.20
N ASN A 111 13.54 -12.42 24.03
CA ASN A 111 12.84 -13.72 23.93
C ASN A 111 13.75 -14.92 24.23
N ARG A 112 14.97 -14.71 24.71
CA ARG A 112 15.93 -15.79 25.06
C ARG A 112 16.23 -16.71 23.86
N TYR A 113 16.32 -16.13 22.66
CA TYR A 113 16.73 -16.85 21.44
C TYR A 113 18.24 -16.84 21.24
N LEU A 114 18.96 -16.06 22.07
CA LEU A 114 20.42 -16.01 22.14
C LEU A 114 20.93 -16.63 23.41
N PRO A 115 22.17 -17.16 23.43
CA PRO A 115 22.79 -17.76 24.61
C PRO A 115 22.87 -16.79 25.80
N VAL A 116 23.18 -15.51 25.51
CA VAL A 116 23.29 -14.44 26.49
C VAL A 116 22.68 -13.16 25.91
N ARG A 117 22.29 -12.22 26.76
CA ARG A 117 21.86 -10.89 26.30
C ARG A 117 23.04 -10.10 25.73
N VAL A 118 22.87 -9.59 24.52
CA VAL A 118 23.95 -8.96 23.75
C VAL A 118 24.02 -7.46 24.02
N LEU A 119 22.86 -6.76 24.04
CA LEU A 119 22.77 -5.31 24.18
C LEU A 119 22.49 -4.88 25.62
N SER A 120 21.95 -5.77 26.43
CA SER A 120 21.46 -5.48 27.78
C SER A 120 21.90 -6.52 28.80
N SER A 121 21.48 -6.34 30.08
CA SER A 121 21.64 -7.34 31.16
C SER A 121 20.29 -7.85 31.61
N GLU A 122 20.20 -9.12 32.02
CA GLU A 122 19.02 -9.67 32.71
C GLU A 122 18.81 -9.03 34.09
N ILE A 123 19.87 -8.50 34.70
CA ILE A 123 19.79 -7.83 36.00
C ILE A 123 19.36 -6.39 35.83
N THR A 124 18.17 -6.07 36.30
CA THR A 124 17.60 -4.72 36.24
C THR A 124 18.53 -3.68 36.87
N GLY A 125 18.79 -2.59 36.16
CA GLY A 125 19.64 -1.49 36.62
C GLY A 125 21.15 -1.69 36.38
N GLN A 126 21.56 -2.85 35.84
CA GLN A 126 22.95 -3.10 35.47
C GLN A 126 23.21 -2.56 34.05
N LYS A 127 24.25 -1.73 33.91
CA LYS A 127 24.57 -1.10 32.61
C LYS A 127 25.41 -2.00 31.69
N LEU A 128 26.27 -2.84 32.28
CA LEU A 128 27.16 -3.68 31.48
C LEU A 128 26.39 -4.83 30.84
N PRO A 129 26.39 -5.00 29.52
CA PRO A 129 25.74 -6.10 28.84
C PRO A 129 26.22 -7.48 29.31
N ASP A 130 25.32 -8.47 29.32
CA ASP A 130 25.67 -9.83 29.76
C ASP A 130 26.70 -10.49 28.84
N LEU A 131 26.71 -10.14 27.54
CA LEU A 131 27.71 -10.57 26.57
C LEU A 131 29.14 -10.23 27.02
N VAL A 132 29.36 -9.03 27.57
CA VAL A 132 30.68 -8.60 28.08
C VAL A 132 31.06 -9.40 29.32
N LYS A 133 30.12 -9.67 30.22
CA LYS A 133 30.38 -10.51 31.41
C LYS A 133 30.68 -11.94 31.04
N ALA A 134 29.91 -12.53 30.15
CA ALA A 134 30.05 -13.90 29.69
C ALA A 134 31.39 -14.18 29.00
N SER A 135 32.01 -13.15 28.46
CA SER A 135 33.36 -13.30 27.87
C SER A 135 34.47 -13.70 28.87
N PHE A 136 34.19 -13.56 30.17
CA PHE A 136 35.13 -13.92 31.25
C PHE A 136 34.71 -15.18 32.01
N SER A 137 33.46 -15.61 31.91
CA SER A 137 32.94 -16.76 32.67
C SER A 137 33.19 -18.12 32.03
N GLY A 138 33.60 -18.14 30.77
CA GLY A 138 33.80 -19.38 30.00
C GLY A 138 32.49 -19.92 29.38
N ASP A 139 31.42 -19.15 29.43
CA ASP A 139 30.11 -19.52 28.85
C ASP A 139 30.08 -19.41 27.35
N LEU A 140 31.07 -18.71 26.76
CA LEU A 140 31.21 -18.51 25.33
C LEU A 140 32.52 -19.12 24.81
N GLU A 141 32.47 -19.71 23.62
CA GLU A 141 33.66 -20.27 22.96
C GLU A 141 34.43 -19.21 22.19
N PHE A 142 35.72 -19.10 22.49
CA PHE A 142 36.65 -18.20 21.86
C PHE A 142 37.91 -18.94 21.40
N THR A 143 38.44 -18.56 20.25
CA THR A 143 39.79 -18.98 19.82
C THR A 143 40.88 -18.36 20.72
N GLU A 144 42.11 -18.86 20.67
CA GLU A 144 43.20 -18.32 21.48
C GLU A 144 43.55 -16.87 21.13
N ASP A 145 43.42 -16.49 19.84
CA ASP A 145 43.65 -15.11 19.40
C ASP A 145 42.52 -14.16 19.88
N GLU A 146 41.28 -14.62 19.85
CA GLU A 146 40.15 -13.89 20.43
C GLU A 146 40.29 -13.69 21.94
N LYS A 147 40.67 -14.71 22.68
CA LYS A 147 40.94 -14.63 24.14
C LYS A 147 42.01 -13.59 24.43
N LYS A 148 43.13 -13.64 23.70
CA LYS A 148 44.18 -12.66 23.82
C LYS A 148 43.65 -11.22 23.57
N ARG A 149 42.88 -11.03 22.55
CA ARG A 149 42.27 -9.73 22.23
C ARG A 149 41.29 -9.24 23.31
N ILE A 150 40.49 -10.12 23.89
CA ILE A 150 39.60 -9.82 25.01
C ILE A 150 40.39 -9.32 26.22
N PHE A 151 41.50 -10.03 26.59
CA PHE A 151 42.34 -9.61 27.71
C PHE A 151 43.04 -8.29 27.46
N GLU A 152 43.55 -8.02 26.26
CA GLU A 152 44.18 -6.76 25.88
C GLU A 152 43.23 -5.56 26.01
N LEU A 153 41.95 -5.72 25.60
CA LEU A 153 40.96 -4.68 25.67
C LEU A 153 40.50 -4.43 27.12
N GLN A 154 40.43 -5.51 27.92
CA GLN A 154 40.09 -5.44 29.34
C GLN A 154 41.18 -4.73 30.14
N ASP A 155 42.44 -5.11 29.97
CA ASP A 155 43.61 -4.54 30.69
C ASP A 155 43.77 -3.06 30.36
N ALA A 156 43.34 -2.67 29.14
CA ALA A 156 43.31 -1.26 28.71
C ALA A 156 42.06 -0.48 29.18
N ASN A 157 41.17 -1.07 29.93
CA ASN A 157 39.86 -0.50 30.35
C ASN A 157 39.02 0.04 29.18
N LYS A 158 39.05 -0.63 28.01
CA LYS A 158 38.34 -0.25 26.80
C LYS A 158 37.03 -1.02 26.66
N GLU A 159 36.07 -0.77 27.55
CA GLU A 159 34.79 -1.51 27.62
C GLU A 159 33.95 -1.43 26.34
N ASP A 160 33.87 -0.25 25.71
CA ASP A 160 33.14 -0.10 24.45
C ASP A 160 33.84 -0.81 23.27
N ASP A 161 35.16 -0.80 23.21
CA ASP A 161 35.94 -1.54 22.20
C ASP A 161 35.76 -3.06 22.40
N LEU A 162 35.73 -3.53 23.65
CA LEU A 162 35.47 -4.92 23.98
C LEU A 162 34.04 -5.32 23.62
N PHE A 163 33.04 -4.49 23.98
CA PHE A 163 31.66 -4.71 23.58
C PHE A 163 31.54 -4.79 22.06
N ARG A 164 32.12 -3.85 21.32
CA ARG A 164 32.13 -3.84 19.86
C ARG A 164 32.71 -5.10 19.27
N PHE A 165 33.84 -5.58 19.78
CA PHE A 165 34.49 -6.80 19.31
C PHE A 165 33.60 -8.03 19.50
N LEU A 166 33.01 -8.19 20.69
CA LEU A 166 32.09 -9.29 21.00
C LEU A 166 30.78 -9.22 20.21
N PHE A 167 30.26 -8.01 20.01
CA PHE A 167 29.05 -7.77 19.21
C PHE A 167 29.25 -8.22 17.75
N PHE A 168 30.36 -7.88 17.11
CA PHE A 168 30.63 -8.32 15.74
C PHE A 168 30.84 -9.82 15.64
N LYS A 169 31.46 -10.46 16.66
CA LYS A 169 31.54 -11.91 16.73
C LYS A 169 30.13 -12.51 16.79
N GLN A 170 29.24 -11.97 17.61
CA GLN A 170 27.84 -12.43 17.68
C GLN A 170 27.12 -12.23 16.34
N CYS A 171 27.35 -11.12 15.62
CA CYS A 171 26.82 -10.93 14.28
C CYS A 171 27.30 -12.01 13.30
N ASN A 172 28.59 -12.39 13.36
CA ASN A 172 29.16 -13.47 12.56
C ASN A 172 28.52 -14.82 12.87
N ASP A 173 28.30 -15.13 14.16
CA ASP A 173 27.61 -16.37 14.54
C ASP A 173 26.16 -16.39 14.02
N LEU A 174 25.49 -15.22 14.02
CA LEU A 174 24.13 -15.06 13.49
C LEU A 174 24.08 -15.14 11.96
N SER A 175 25.15 -14.83 11.23
CA SER A 175 25.18 -14.95 9.76
C SER A 175 24.93 -16.37 9.26
N ARG A 176 25.25 -17.39 10.07
CA ARG A 176 24.98 -18.80 9.76
C ARG A 176 23.49 -19.17 9.91
N ILE A 177 22.79 -18.47 10.78
CA ILE A 177 21.39 -18.71 11.13
C ILE A 177 20.47 -17.85 10.30
N LEU A 178 20.83 -16.58 10.14
CA LEU A 178 20.07 -15.51 9.47
C LEU A 178 20.91 -14.83 8.38
N PRO A 179 21.36 -15.57 7.33
CA PRO A 179 22.33 -15.06 6.34
C PRO A 179 21.82 -13.87 5.51
N ARG A 180 20.52 -13.64 5.47
CA ARG A 180 19.94 -12.50 4.73
C ARG A 180 19.80 -11.22 5.56
N LEU A 181 20.08 -11.29 6.88
CA LEU A 181 20.07 -10.11 7.75
C LEU A 181 21.48 -9.80 8.27
N PHE A 182 22.25 -10.82 8.58
CA PHE A 182 23.61 -10.71 9.07
C PHE A 182 24.56 -11.22 7.97
N GLU A 183 25.46 -10.35 7.51
CA GLU A 183 26.54 -10.74 6.61
C GLU A 183 27.68 -11.41 7.36
N ASP A 184 28.45 -12.21 6.67
CA ASP A 184 29.74 -12.70 7.18
C ASP A 184 30.75 -11.55 7.17
N LEU A 185 30.98 -10.94 8.34
CA LEU A 185 31.90 -9.82 8.53
C LEU A 185 33.36 -10.22 8.35
N ASP A 186 33.69 -11.52 8.40
CA ASP A 186 35.02 -12.06 8.10
C ASP A 186 35.22 -12.35 6.62
N GLY A 187 34.15 -12.23 5.83
CA GLY A 187 34.16 -12.40 4.39
C GLY A 187 35.09 -11.42 3.67
N SER A 188 35.64 -11.85 2.53
CA SER A 188 36.64 -11.09 1.77
C SER A 188 36.14 -9.72 1.29
N ASN A 189 34.83 -9.54 1.13
CA ASN A 189 34.20 -8.33 0.60
C ASN A 189 33.53 -7.46 1.65
N SER A 190 33.52 -7.82 2.94
CA SER A 190 32.87 -7.07 3.99
C SER A 190 33.55 -5.73 4.31
N PHE A 191 32.78 -4.72 4.64
CA PHE A 191 33.21 -3.40 5.08
C PHE A 191 32.26 -2.69 6.04
N SER A 192 31.05 -3.22 6.25
CA SER A 192 30.00 -2.53 7.01
C SER A 192 30.37 -2.30 8.48
N GLU A 193 31.26 -3.13 9.04
CA GLU A 193 31.82 -2.99 10.39
C GLU A 193 32.56 -1.66 10.61
N LEU A 194 33.21 -1.12 9.56
CA LEU A 194 33.96 0.15 9.65
C LEU A 194 33.05 1.37 9.83
N LEU A 195 31.79 1.25 9.39
CA LEU A 195 30.86 2.37 9.24
C LEU A 195 29.88 2.54 10.41
N ILE A 196 29.91 1.66 11.41
CA ILE A 196 29.04 1.75 12.59
C ILE A 196 29.80 2.21 13.84
N VAL A 197 29.16 3.10 14.59
CA VAL A 197 29.61 3.50 15.93
C VAL A 197 28.72 2.80 16.96
N LEU A 198 29.33 1.94 17.78
CA LEU A 198 28.62 1.20 18.80
C LEU A 198 29.18 1.53 20.17
N SER A 199 28.30 1.97 21.09
CA SER A 199 28.59 2.15 22.51
C SER A 199 27.33 1.84 23.32
N PHE A 200 27.49 1.07 24.37
CA PHE A 200 26.41 0.81 25.34
C PHE A 200 26.41 1.87 26.47
N ASN A 201 27.46 2.66 26.59
CA ASN A 201 27.65 3.69 27.62
C ASN A 201 27.24 5.09 27.16
N ASP A 202 27.25 5.40 25.85
CA ASP A 202 26.88 6.71 25.32
C ASP A 202 25.36 6.94 25.40
N PRO A 203 24.88 7.89 26.25
CA PRO A 203 23.43 8.16 26.34
C PRO A 203 22.78 8.63 25.02
N ASN A 204 23.59 9.15 24.08
CA ASN A 204 23.10 9.54 22.75
C ASN A 204 23.27 8.39 21.72
N GLY A 205 23.94 7.32 22.09
CA GLY A 205 24.18 6.17 21.23
C GLY A 205 22.90 5.34 21.02
N VAL A 206 22.77 4.77 19.82
CA VAL A 206 21.56 4.02 19.44
C VAL A 206 21.33 2.80 20.33
N VAL A 207 22.39 2.08 20.72
CA VAL A 207 22.31 0.90 21.60
C VAL A 207 21.77 1.31 22.98
N TYR A 208 22.36 2.34 23.60
CA TYR A 208 21.91 2.82 24.91
C TYR A 208 20.43 3.22 24.89
N ARG A 209 20.01 3.96 23.88
CA ARG A 209 18.64 4.43 23.74
C ARG A 209 17.63 3.31 23.46
N LEU A 210 18.02 2.33 22.63
CA LEU A 210 17.18 1.15 22.36
C LEU A 210 16.87 0.37 23.65
N VAL A 211 17.86 0.23 24.54
CA VAL A 211 17.72 -0.53 25.79
C VAL A 211 16.99 0.26 26.86
N ASN A 212 17.21 1.59 26.95
CA ASN A 212 16.73 2.39 28.08
C ASN A 212 15.48 3.24 27.78
N GLU A 213 15.19 3.58 26.52
CA GLU A 213 14.04 4.42 26.14
C GLU A 213 12.86 3.61 25.57
N VAL A 214 13.09 2.39 25.06
CA VAL A 214 12.05 1.52 24.55
C VAL A 214 11.74 0.42 25.57
N ASP A 215 10.51 0.36 26.02
CA ASP A 215 10.07 -0.64 26.99
C ASP A 215 10.26 -2.06 26.44
N GLU A 216 11.01 -2.88 27.17
CA GLU A 216 11.33 -4.27 26.82
C GLU A 216 10.09 -5.12 26.53
N ARG A 217 8.98 -4.86 27.23
CA ARG A 217 7.70 -5.57 27.04
C ARG A 217 7.15 -5.51 25.62
N TRP A 218 7.56 -4.52 24.83
CA TRP A 218 7.19 -4.44 23.41
C TRP A 218 7.85 -5.53 22.56
N PHE A 219 9.01 -6.04 23.01
CA PHE A 219 9.74 -7.10 22.32
C PHE A 219 9.39 -8.49 22.84
N ASP A 220 8.88 -8.61 24.08
CA ASP A 220 8.57 -9.88 24.75
C ASP A 220 7.22 -10.43 24.27
N ILE A 221 7.24 -11.52 23.51
CA ILE A 221 6.04 -12.18 22.96
C ILE A 221 5.13 -12.78 24.04
N HIS A 222 5.59 -12.89 25.28
CA HIS A 222 4.84 -13.41 26.43
C HIS A 222 4.30 -12.29 27.32
N ALA A 223 4.70 -11.03 27.09
CA ALA A 223 4.24 -9.90 27.87
C ALA A 223 2.77 -9.56 27.57
N THR A 224 2.03 -9.25 28.63
CA THR A 224 0.65 -8.78 28.55
C THR A 224 0.50 -7.42 29.26
N ASP A 225 -0.50 -6.65 28.84
CA ASP A 225 -0.89 -5.42 29.54
C ASP A 225 -1.73 -5.74 30.80
N GLU A 226 -2.18 -4.68 31.49
CA GLU A 226 -3.00 -4.78 32.70
C GLU A 226 -4.36 -5.48 32.45
N ASP A 227 -4.84 -5.48 31.21
CA ASP A 227 -6.07 -6.16 30.78
C ASP A 227 -5.81 -7.59 30.29
N GLY A 228 -4.58 -8.10 30.37
CA GLY A 228 -4.17 -9.43 29.89
C GLY A 228 -4.06 -9.54 28.36
N LYS A 229 -4.01 -8.41 27.63
CA LYS A 229 -3.81 -8.43 26.19
C LYS A 229 -2.32 -8.52 25.84
N PRO A 230 -1.94 -9.28 24.81
CA PRO A 230 -0.56 -9.36 24.37
C PRO A 230 0.03 -7.98 24.06
N MET A 231 1.19 -7.66 24.62
CA MET A 231 1.94 -6.42 24.36
C MET A 231 3.00 -6.63 23.30
N GLY A 232 3.90 -7.59 23.51
CA GLY A 232 5.00 -7.87 22.61
C GLY A 232 4.57 -8.79 21.48
N GLN A 233 5.04 -8.47 20.30
CA GLN A 233 4.78 -9.25 19.09
C GLN A 233 5.95 -9.03 18.11
N VAL A 234 6.18 -10.00 17.22
CA VAL A 234 7.18 -9.83 16.15
C VAL A 234 6.88 -8.63 15.24
N GLN A 235 5.63 -8.18 15.22
CA GLN A 235 5.17 -6.98 14.51
C GLN A 235 5.81 -5.67 14.98
N ILE A 236 6.47 -5.65 16.15
CA ILE A 236 7.26 -4.48 16.56
C ILE A 236 8.31 -4.11 15.51
N MET A 237 8.86 -5.10 14.82
CA MET A 237 9.80 -4.90 13.71
C MET A 237 9.16 -4.05 12.60
N GLY A 238 7.91 -4.35 12.25
CA GLY A 238 7.15 -3.60 11.24
C GLY A 238 6.83 -2.17 11.69
N TRP A 239 6.47 -1.95 12.97
CA TRP A 239 6.24 -0.60 13.50
C TRP A 239 7.52 0.23 13.54
N MET A 240 8.64 -0.36 13.96
CA MET A 240 9.95 0.31 13.92
C MET A 240 10.33 0.72 12.50
N TYR A 241 10.10 -0.16 11.52
CA TYR A 241 10.31 0.13 10.11
C TYR A 241 9.43 1.28 9.60
N GLN A 242 8.16 1.26 9.92
CA GLN A 242 7.23 2.31 9.53
C GLN A 242 7.66 3.68 10.09
N TYR A 243 8.03 3.73 11.37
CA TYR A 243 8.42 4.97 12.03
C TYR A 243 9.80 5.47 11.59
N TYR A 244 10.72 4.57 11.28
CA TYR A 244 12.00 4.91 10.64
C TYR A 244 11.78 5.69 9.33
N ASN A 245 10.78 5.32 8.54
CA ASN A 245 10.44 5.95 7.26
C ASN A 245 9.52 7.19 7.38
N THR A 246 9.22 7.69 8.58
CA THR A 246 8.32 8.85 8.76
C THR A 246 8.80 10.08 7.99
N GLU A 247 10.06 10.47 8.15
CA GLU A 247 10.63 11.67 7.49
C GLU A 247 10.72 11.53 5.96
N PRO A 248 11.20 10.40 5.39
CA PRO A 248 11.13 10.16 3.95
C PRO A 248 9.72 10.27 3.40
N LYS A 249 8.72 9.70 4.09
CA LYS A 249 7.31 9.77 3.72
C LYS A 249 6.80 11.21 3.70
N GLU A 250 7.06 11.99 4.75
CA GLU A 250 6.66 13.41 4.83
C GLU A 250 7.27 14.23 3.69
N LYS A 251 8.55 13.99 3.36
CA LYS A 251 9.23 14.65 2.23
C LYS A 251 8.53 14.34 0.90
N VAL A 252 8.22 13.08 0.64
CA VAL A 252 7.52 12.67 -0.59
C VAL A 252 6.16 13.36 -0.71
N PHE A 253 5.37 13.42 0.37
CA PHE A 253 4.08 14.11 0.36
C PHE A 253 4.20 15.63 0.21
N ALA A 254 5.28 16.25 0.72
CA ALA A 254 5.57 17.65 0.48
C ALA A 254 5.94 17.93 -0.99
N ASP A 255 6.67 17.03 -1.62
CA ASP A 255 7.06 17.10 -3.03
C ASP A 255 5.84 16.90 -3.97
N LEU A 256 4.92 15.99 -3.62
CA LEU A 256 3.65 15.83 -4.35
C LEU A 256 2.81 17.12 -4.38
N LYS A 257 2.79 17.90 -3.28
CA LYS A 257 2.10 19.20 -3.26
C LYS A 257 2.73 20.21 -4.24
N LYS A 258 4.00 20.01 -4.61
CA LYS A 258 4.71 20.81 -5.64
C LYS A 258 4.60 20.20 -7.04
N ASN A 259 3.74 19.18 -7.25
CA ASN A 259 3.59 18.40 -8.50
C ASN A 259 4.85 17.61 -8.92
N ILE A 260 5.76 17.31 -7.98
CA ILE A 260 6.89 16.42 -8.22
C ILE A 260 6.38 14.97 -8.10
N LYS A 261 6.64 14.14 -9.12
CA LYS A 261 6.20 12.75 -9.17
C LYS A 261 7.03 11.87 -8.24
N ILE A 262 6.44 10.74 -7.80
CA ILE A 262 7.13 9.75 -6.97
C ILE A 262 8.20 9.08 -7.81
N SER A 263 9.47 9.23 -7.40
CA SER A 263 10.59 8.53 -8.04
C SER A 263 10.62 7.05 -7.62
N LYS A 264 11.33 6.22 -8.38
CA LYS A 264 11.55 4.81 -8.09
C LYS A 264 12.00 4.57 -6.64
N GLN A 265 13.00 5.31 -6.18
CA GLN A 265 13.55 5.19 -4.82
C GLN A 265 12.53 5.57 -3.73
N ASN A 266 11.57 6.41 -4.07
CA ASN A 266 10.56 6.92 -3.13
C ASN A 266 9.27 6.10 -3.11
N ILE A 267 9.08 5.14 -4.03
CA ILE A 267 7.89 4.26 -4.05
C ILE A 267 7.69 3.58 -2.69
N PRO A 268 8.69 2.92 -2.08
CA PRO A 268 8.50 2.28 -0.77
C PRO A 268 8.03 3.25 0.32
N ALA A 269 8.65 4.41 0.45
CA ALA A 269 8.27 5.42 1.46
C ALA A 269 6.88 6.01 1.22
N ALA A 270 6.49 6.20 -0.05
CA ALA A 270 5.19 6.77 -0.44
C ALA A 270 4.03 5.81 -0.19
N THR A 271 4.25 4.51 -0.33
CA THR A 271 3.20 3.49 -0.36
C THR A 271 3.17 2.60 0.88
N GLN A 272 4.11 2.77 1.79
CA GLN A 272 4.16 2.00 3.03
C GLN A 272 2.98 2.32 3.93
N LEU A 273 2.15 1.30 4.20
CA LEU A 273 1.01 1.33 5.11
C LEU A 273 0.98 0.04 5.93
N PHE A 274 0.88 0.17 7.25
CA PHE A 274 0.79 -0.99 8.12
C PHE A 274 -0.67 -1.43 8.28
N THR A 275 -0.97 -2.67 7.90
CA THR A 275 -2.31 -3.24 8.01
C THR A 275 -2.61 -3.57 9.48
N PRO A 276 -3.72 -3.11 10.07
CA PRO A 276 -4.12 -3.50 11.42
C PRO A 276 -4.23 -5.03 11.58
N ASP A 277 -3.73 -5.58 12.69
CA ASP A 277 -3.65 -7.03 12.94
C ASP A 277 -4.98 -7.76 12.70
N TRP A 278 -6.08 -7.19 13.20
CA TRP A 278 -7.39 -7.81 13.04
C TRP A 278 -7.86 -7.86 11.57
N ILE A 279 -7.43 -6.92 10.72
CA ILE A 279 -7.72 -6.94 9.27
C ILE A 279 -6.88 -8.02 8.59
N VAL A 280 -5.62 -8.19 9.00
CA VAL A 280 -4.78 -9.31 8.52
C VAL A 280 -5.45 -10.64 8.83
N ARG A 281 -5.91 -10.82 10.09
CA ARG A 281 -6.67 -12.01 10.51
C ARG A 281 -7.91 -12.22 9.64
N TYR A 282 -8.72 -11.18 9.47
CA TYR A 282 -9.89 -11.24 8.61
C TYR A 282 -9.55 -11.70 7.18
N MET A 283 -8.54 -11.11 6.55
CA MET A 283 -8.14 -11.47 5.19
C MET A 283 -7.69 -12.92 5.07
N VAL A 284 -6.87 -13.40 6.01
CA VAL A 284 -6.31 -14.76 5.98
C VAL A 284 -7.37 -15.79 6.35
N GLU A 285 -8.18 -15.54 7.39
CA GLU A 285 -9.23 -16.46 7.84
C GLU A 285 -10.31 -16.64 6.76
N ASN A 286 -10.64 -15.58 6.00
CA ASN A 286 -11.64 -15.63 4.92
C ASN A 286 -11.05 -15.92 3.52
N SER A 287 -9.76 -16.19 3.40
CA SER A 287 -9.13 -16.65 2.16
C SER A 287 -8.52 -18.06 2.33
N LEU A 288 -7.30 -18.18 2.84
CA LEU A 288 -6.67 -19.47 3.12
C LEU A 288 -7.51 -20.32 4.08
N GLY A 289 -7.96 -19.72 5.18
CA GLY A 289 -8.77 -20.40 6.18
C GLY A 289 -10.07 -20.94 5.60
N ARG A 290 -10.78 -20.12 4.81
CA ARG A 290 -12.01 -20.53 4.14
C ARG A 290 -11.76 -21.65 3.12
N LEU A 291 -10.70 -21.55 2.33
CA LEU A 291 -10.33 -22.58 1.37
C LEU A 291 -10.16 -23.95 2.05
N TRP A 292 -9.43 -23.97 3.16
CA TRP A 292 -9.20 -25.18 3.92
C TRP A 292 -10.49 -25.71 4.59
N TYR A 293 -11.18 -24.84 5.34
CA TYR A 293 -12.36 -25.22 6.11
C TYR A 293 -13.50 -25.75 5.24
N GLU A 294 -13.71 -25.20 4.04
CA GLU A 294 -14.74 -25.67 3.11
C GLU A 294 -14.45 -27.09 2.60
N GLY A 295 -13.20 -27.51 2.50
CA GLY A 295 -12.82 -28.91 2.21
C GLY A 295 -12.79 -29.81 3.44
N HIS A 296 -12.55 -29.25 4.61
CA HIS A 296 -12.33 -29.96 5.88
C HIS A 296 -13.23 -29.42 7.00
N PRO A 297 -14.55 -29.63 6.93
CA PRO A 297 -15.52 -29.02 7.87
C PRO A 297 -15.38 -29.53 9.31
N GLY A 298 -14.57 -30.56 9.56
CA GLY A 298 -14.20 -31.04 10.91
C GLY A 298 -13.08 -30.23 11.56
N PHE A 299 -12.43 -29.34 10.83
CA PHE A 299 -11.34 -28.50 11.34
C PHE A 299 -11.84 -27.53 12.43
N ASP A 300 -11.09 -27.42 13.53
CA ASP A 300 -11.41 -26.49 14.62
C ASP A 300 -11.00 -25.05 14.27
N LYS A 301 -11.96 -24.25 13.81
CA LYS A 301 -11.79 -22.81 13.53
C LYS A 301 -12.07 -21.89 14.73
N SER A 302 -12.20 -22.39 15.94
CA SER A 302 -12.58 -21.61 17.13
C SER A 302 -11.65 -20.43 17.42
N GLN A 303 -10.40 -20.49 16.96
CA GLN A 303 -9.42 -19.41 17.06
C GLN A 303 -9.59 -18.31 16.00
N TRP A 304 -10.38 -18.55 14.95
CA TRP A 304 -10.59 -17.60 13.85
C TRP A 304 -11.73 -16.64 14.17
N LYS A 305 -11.41 -15.59 14.90
CA LYS A 305 -12.40 -14.64 15.44
C LYS A 305 -13.05 -13.77 14.37
N TYR A 306 -12.42 -13.63 13.20
CA TYR A 306 -12.88 -12.75 12.10
C TYR A 306 -13.36 -13.56 10.88
N TYR A 307 -13.53 -14.87 11.04
CA TYR A 307 -14.11 -15.70 10.01
C TYR A 307 -15.61 -15.41 9.89
N LEU A 308 -16.08 -15.10 8.68
CA LEU A 308 -17.50 -14.92 8.37
C LEU A 308 -18.07 -16.27 7.87
N ASP A 309 -19.06 -16.80 8.54
CA ASP A 309 -19.76 -17.98 8.04
C ASP A 309 -20.45 -17.67 6.70
N GLU A 310 -20.62 -18.68 5.88
CA GLU A 310 -21.23 -18.53 4.55
C GLU A 310 -22.72 -18.21 4.67
N ALA A 311 -23.19 -17.28 3.82
CA ALA A 311 -24.61 -16.98 3.70
C ALA A 311 -25.39 -18.20 3.17
N PRO A 312 -26.66 -18.39 3.55
CA PRO A 312 -27.52 -19.43 2.97
C PRO A 312 -27.63 -19.28 1.46
N GLN A 313 -27.39 -20.36 0.73
CA GLN A 313 -27.38 -20.37 -0.74
C GLN A 313 -28.63 -21.02 -1.32
N GLU A 314 -28.96 -20.69 -2.57
CA GLU A 314 -29.99 -21.37 -3.31
C GLU A 314 -29.57 -22.84 -3.59
N PRO A 315 -30.52 -23.82 -3.63
CA PRO A 315 -30.19 -25.24 -3.75
C PRO A 315 -29.30 -25.61 -4.96
N GLN A 316 -29.47 -24.92 -6.08
CA GLN A 316 -28.65 -25.16 -7.29
C GLN A 316 -27.20 -24.66 -7.10
N VAL A 317 -27.04 -23.53 -6.42
CA VAL A 317 -25.73 -22.97 -6.08
C VAL A 317 -25.03 -23.87 -5.07
N GLU A 318 -25.75 -24.33 -4.05
CA GLU A 318 -25.22 -25.23 -3.03
C GLU A 318 -24.71 -26.54 -3.65
N GLN A 319 -25.43 -27.12 -4.61
CA GLN A 319 -24.95 -28.29 -5.34
C GLN A 319 -23.64 -28.03 -6.06
N GLN A 320 -23.52 -26.88 -6.76
CA GLN A 320 -22.28 -26.50 -7.44
C GLN A 320 -21.13 -26.30 -6.46
N LEU A 321 -21.39 -25.70 -5.30
CA LEU A 321 -20.38 -25.51 -4.24
C LEU A 321 -19.91 -26.82 -3.65
N GLN A 322 -20.79 -27.82 -3.49
CA GLN A 322 -20.41 -29.17 -3.02
C GLN A 322 -19.43 -29.86 -3.96
N GLU A 323 -19.60 -29.71 -5.28
CA GLU A 323 -18.64 -30.25 -6.27
C GLU A 323 -17.26 -29.60 -6.15
N ILE A 324 -17.21 -28.29 -5.90
CA ILE A 324 -15.96 -27.53 -5.69
C ILE A 324 -15.32 -27.97 -4.38
N ARG A 325 -16.06 -28.06 -3.29
CA ARG A 325 -15.58 -28.47 -1.95
C ARG A 325 -15.04 -29.90 -1.95
N ALA A 326 -15.58 -30.77 -2.75
CA ALA A 326 -15.06 -32.14 -2.93
C ALA A 326 -13.64 -32.15 -3.54
N GLN A 327 -13.21 -31.09 -4.23
CA GLN A 327 -11.82 -30.91 -4.69
C GLN A 327 -10.94 -30.40 -3.55
N TYR A 328 -11.44 -29.47 -2.74
CA TYR A 328 -10.70 -28.97 -1.56
C TYR A 328 -10.45 -30.07 -0.52
N ALA A 329 -11.38 -30.99 -0.34
CA ALA A 329 -11.24 -32.13 0.56
C ALA A 329 -10.08 -33.09 0.20
N LYS A 330 -9.50 -32.97 -1.00
CA LYS A 330 -8.35 -33.77 -1.45
C LYS A 330 -7.02 -33.05 -1.31
N MET A 331 -7.03 -31.79 -0.87
CA MET A 331 -5.81 -31.01 -0.71
C MET A 331 -5.04 -31.48 0.51
N GLU A 332 -3.74 -31.67 0.34
CA GLU A 332 -2.81 -31.95 1.43
C GLU A 332 -2.10 -30.65 1.85
N PRO A 333 -1.73 -30.49 3.13
CA PRO A 333 -1.09 -29.29 3.63
C PRO A 333 0.15 -28.85 2.83
N GLU A 334 1.00 -29.80 2.38
CA GLU A 334 2.23 -29.53 1.63
C GLU A 334 1.97 -28.96 0.22
N GLN A 335 0.77 -29.16 -0.32
CA GLN A 335 0.40 -28.71 -1.66
C GLN A 335 -0.09 -27.26 -1.67
N LEU A 336 -0.45 -26.71 -0.50
CA LEU A 336 -0.92 -25.34 -0.37
C LEU A 336 0.20 -24.36 -0.67
N LYS A 337 -0.05 -23.42 -1.57
CA LYS A 337 0.87 -22.31 -1.87
C LYS A 337 0.19 -20.99 -1.59
N VAL A 338 0.79 -20.20 -0.72
CA VAL A 338 0.26 -18.88 -0.34
C VAL A 338 1.31 -17.79 -0.51
N ILE A 339 0.91 -16.62 -1.00
CA ILE A 339 1.82 -15.52 -1.25
C ILE A 339 1.25 -14.19 -0.78
N ASP A 340 2.15 -13.34 -0.26
CA ASP A 340 1.96 -11.89 -0.20
C ASP A 340 2.91 -11.24 -1.21
N PRO A 341 2.40 -10.74 -2.36
CA PRO A 341 3.22 -10.11 -3.40
C PRO A 341 3.66 -8.66 -3.09
N CYS A 342 3.22 -8.08 -1.95
CA CYS A 342 3.63 -6.77 -1.43
C CYS A 342 3.83 -6.86 0.08
N MET A 343 4.68 -7.81 0.50
CA MET A 343 4.73 -8.31 1.88
C MET A 343 5.14 -7.27 2.94
N GLY A 344 5.75 -6.14 2.54
CA GLY A 344 6.24 -5.16 3.49
C GLY A 344 7.14 -5.79 4.54
N SER A 345 6.82 -5.56 5.81
CA SER A 345 7.53 -6.17 6.96
C SER A 345 7.12 -7.61 7.30
N GLY A 346 6.29 -8.26 6.46
CA GLY A 346 5.90 -9.66 6.62
C GLY A 346 4.75 -9.92 7.60
N HIS A 347 3.99 -8.90 7.98
CA HIS A 347 2.90 -9.07 8.94
C HIS A 347 1.83 -10.07 8.46
N ILE A 348 1.43 -10.01 7.19
CA ILE A 348 0.48 -10.97 6.59
C ILE A 348 1.12 -12.37 6.55
N LEU A 349 2.40 -12.47 6.17
CA LEU A 349 3.11 -13.74 6.13
C LEU A 349 3.16 -14.44 7.51
N CYS A 350 3.36 -13.67 8.59
CA CYS A 350 3.36 -14.22 9.96
C CYS A 350 2.01 -14.86 10.32
N TYR A 351 0.89 -14.25 9.95
CA TYR A 351 -0.41 -14.83 10.27
C TYR A 351 -0.80 -15.96 9.29
N LEU A 352 -0.38 -15.88 8.02
CA LEU A 352 -0.45 -17.04 7.11
C LEU A 352 0.31 -18.24 7.67
N PHE A 353 1.50 -18.02 8.27
CA PHE A 353 2.27 -19.05 8.95
C PHE A 353 1.47 -19.68 10.10
N ASP A 354 0.84 -18.84 10.94
CA ASP A 354 0.03 -19.33 12.08
C ASP A 354 -1.15 -20.21 11.61
N VAL A 355 -1.86 -19.82 10.56
CA VAL A 355 -2.98 -20.59 9.99
C VAL A 355 -2.49 -21.88 9.34
N LEU A 356 -1.40 -21.84 8.59
CA LEU A 356 -0.77 -23.05 8.02
C LEU A 356 -0.34 -24.01 9.14
N MET A 357 0.27 -23.49 10.21
CA MET A 357 0.66 -24.31 11.37
C MET A 357 -0.54 -25.03 11.98
N GLN A 358 -1.68 -24.34 12.15
CA GLN A 358 -2.92 -24.97 12.64
C GLN A 358 -3.38 -26.09 11.70
N ILE A 359 -3.33 -25.86 10.38
CA ILE A 359 -3.68 -26.85 9.37
C ILE A 359 -2.79 -28.09 9.49
N TYR A 360 -1.47 -27.92 9.60
CA TYR A 360 -0.53 -29.04 9.73
C TYR A 360 -0.75 -29.83 11.02
N LEU A 361 -0.93 -29.13 12.15
CA LEU A 361 -1.14 -29.78 13.44
C LEU A 361 -2.44 -30.59 13.49
N ASP A 362 -3.51 -30.08 12.88
CA ASP A 362 -4.79 -30.81 12.75
C ASP A 362 -4.65 -32.07 11.90
N ASN A 363 -3.73 -32.06 10.93
CA ASN A 363 -3.41 -33.23 10.07
C ASN A 363 -2.34 -34.16 10.69
N GLY A 364 -1.99 -33.97 11.98
CA GLY A 364 -1.14 -34.89 12.74
C GLY A 364 0.37 -34.70 12.56
N TYR A 365 0.81 -33.67 11.89
CA TYR A 365 2.24 -33.35 11.75
C TYR A 365 2.81 -32.83 13.07
N SER A 366 4.07 -33.13 13.36
CA SER A 366 4.78 -32.45 14.43
C SER A 366 5.07 -30.99 14.10
N LYS A 367 5.21 -30.15 15.16
CA LYS A 367 5.60 -28.74 14.97
C LYS A 367 6.86 -28.57 14.11
N ARG A 368 7.83 -29.46 14.27
CA ARG A 368 9.09 -29.47 13.53
C ARG A 368 8.88 -29.71 12.03
N GLU A 369 8.10 -30.72 11.67
CA GLU A 369 7.79 -31.08 10.27
C GLU A 369 6.98 -29.95 9.63
N ALA A 370 5.99 -29.44 10.35
CA ALA A 370 5.16 -28.33 9.90
C ALA A 370 5.98 -27.06 9.61
N VAL A 371 6.84 -26.63 10.55
CA VAL A 371 7.73 -25.48 10.36
C VAL A 371 8.58 -25.63 9.11
N ARG A 372 9.18 -26.79 8.92
CA ARG A 372 10.03 -27.05 7.76
C ARG A 372 9.23 -26.97 6.46
N SER A 373 8.10 -27.66 6.40
CA SER A 373 7.28 -27.70 5.20
C SER A 373 6.68 -26.33 4.86
N ILE A 374 6.25 -25.53 5.85
CA ILE A 374 5.74 -24.18 5.62
C ILE A 374 6.80 -23.30 4.95
N LEU A 375 8.04 -23.34 5.42
CA LEU A 375 9.13 -22.54 4.87
C LEU A 375 9.56 -22.99 3.47
N GLU A 376 9.60 -24.31 3.22
CA GLU A 376 10.07 -24.87 1.96
C GLU A 376 8.99 -24.90 0.87
N ASN A 377 7.70 -25.17 1.23
CA ASN A 377 6.66 -25.51 0.27
C ASN A 377 5.51 -24.50 0.19
N ASN A 378 5.13 -23.82 1.30
CA ASN A 378 3.84 -23.15 1.39
C ASN A 378 3.90 -21.63 1.30
N LEU A 379 4.89 -20.99 1.98
CA LEU A 379 4.88 -19.56 2.25
C LEU A 379 5.83 -18.79 1.35
N PHE A 380 5.29 -17.82 0.62
CA PHE A 380 6.03 -17.02 -0.35
C PHE A 380 5.78 -15.52 -0.13
N GLY A 381 6.79 -14.70 -0.40
CA GLY A 381 6.67 -13.25 -0.28
C GLY A 381 7.56 -12.49 -1.26
N LEU A 382 7.05 -11.37 -1.77
CA LEU A 382 7.79 -10.45 -2.63
C LEU A 382 7.59 -9.00 -2.16
N ASP A 383 8.62 -8.18 -2.27
CA ASP A 383 8.56 -6.73 -2.08
C ASP A 383 9.56 -6.03 -3.00
N ILE A 384 9.40 -4.74 -3.25
CA ILE A 384 10.40 -3.94 -3.99
C ILE A 384 11.53 -3.43 -3.09
N SER A 385 11.29 -3.40 -1.78
CA SER A 385 12.20 -2.87 -0.77
C SER A 385 13.00 -3.98 -0.13
N GLU A 386 14.31 -4.00 -0.36
CA GLU A 386 15.24 -4.90 0.32
C GLU A 386 15.13 -4.77 1.86
N ARG A 387 14.97 -3.53 2.34
CA ARG A 387 14.81 -3.20 3.76
C ARG A 387 13.58 -3.88 4.38
N ALA A 388 12.44 -3.80 3.68
CA ALA A 388 11.22 -4.49 4.10
C ALA A 388 11.39 -6.00 4.07
N THR A 389 12.06 -6.53 3.04
CA THR A 389 12.34 -7.95 2.88
C THR A 389 13.21 -8.51 4.00
N GLN A 390 14.24 -7.78 4.45
CA GLN A 390 15.05 -8.19 5.61
C GLN A 390 14.21 -8.37 6.87
N ILE A 391 13.26 -7.46 7.11
CA ILE A 391 12.36 -7.54 8.27
C ILE A 391 11.36 -8.68 8.09
N ALA A 392 10.76 -8.84 6.92
CA ALA A 392 9.84 -9.93 6.64
C ALA A 392 10.52 -11.29 6.81
N TYR A 393 11.73 -11.43 6.28
CA TYR A 393 12.57 -12.59 6.46
C TYR A 393 12.80 -12.89 7.95
N PHE A 394 13.24 -11.88 8.71
CA PHE A 394 13.45 -12.03 10.15
C PHE A 394 12.15 -12.43 10.86
N SER A 395 11.04 -11.76 10.55
CA SER A 395 9.75 -12.02 11.20
C SER A 395 9.27 -13.47 10.99
N VAL A 396 9.42 -13.99 9.76
CA VAL A 396 9.07 -15.38 9.44
C VAL A 396 10.01 -16.38 10.15
N MET A 397 11.31 -16.10 10.22
CA MET A 397 12.27 -16.92 10.97
C MET A 397 11.98 -16.94 12.48
N MET A 398 11.55 -15.82 13.04
CA MET A 398 11.13 -15.75 14.45
C MET A 398 9.85 -16.54 14.69
N LYS A 399 8.88 -16.50 13.77
CA LYS A 399 7.69 -17.37 13.83
C LYS A 399 8.06 -18.84 13.80
N ALA A 400 8.98 -19.25 12.95
CA ALA A 400 9.51 -20.61 12.93
C ALA A 400 10.13 -21.01 14.28
N ARG A 401 10.93 -20.12 14.86
CA ARG A 401 11.57 -20.33 16.16
C ARG A 401 10.58 -20.36 17.33
N GLU A 402 9.48 -19.59 17.26
CA GLU A 402 8.40 -19.60 18.24
C GLU A 402 7.74 -20.99 18.32
N TYR A 403 7.50 -21.65 17.20
CA TYR A 403 6.90 -23.00 17.15
C TYR A 403 7.88 -24.12 17.40
N ASP A 404 9.13 -23.98 17.00
CA ASP A 404 10.20 -24.98 17.17
C ASP A 404 11.38 -24.40 17.97
N SER A 405 11.40 -24.70 19.27
CA SER A 405 12.42 -24.20 20.21
C SER A 405 13.86 -24.56 19.84
N ASN A 406 14.09 -25.60 19.02
CA ASN A 406 15.41 -26.03 18.58
C ASN A 406 15.72 -25.61 17.14
N PHE A 407 14.92 -24.74 16.53
CA PHE A 407 15.01 -24.35 15.11
C PHE A 407 16.42 -23.85 14.74
N PHE A 408 16.99 -22.96 15.56
CA PHE A 408 18.31 -22.37 15.31
C PHE A 408 19.51 -23.25 15.65
N SER A 409 19.29 -24.36 16.37
CA SER A 409 20.36 -25.29 16.77
C SER A 409 20.64 -26.36 15.70
N ARG A 410 20.01 -26.30 14.54
CA ARG A 410 20.12 -27.30 13.49
C ARG A 410 21.23 -26.99 12.52
N SER A 411 21.83 -28.07 11.97
CA SER A 411 22.87 -27.98 10.95
C SER A 411 22.35 -27.45 9.59
N ASN A 412 21.08 -27.70 9.28
CA ASN A 412 20.41 -27.22 8.06
C ASN A 412 19.09 -26.54 8.44
N ILE A 413 19.13 -25.20 8.46
CA ILE A 413 18.00 -24.34 8.80
C ILE A 413 17.29 -23.98 7.49
N PRO A 414 16.01 -24.41 7.28
CA PRO A 414 15.27 -24.03 6.09
C PRO A 414 15.06 -22.54 6.04
N GLN A 415 15.27 -21.97 4.86
CA GLN A 415 15.16 -20.54 4.61
C GLN A 415 13.83 -20.22 3.93
N PRO A 416 13.09 -19.16 4.37
CA PRO A 416 11.84 -18.80 3.75
C PRO A 416 12.02 -18.25 2.34
N ARG A 417 11.06 -18.50 1.46
CA ARG A 417 11.06 -18.03 0.07
C ARG A 417 10.46 -16.63 -0.03
N VAL A 418 11.13 -15.66 0.62
CA VAL A 418 10.78 -14.23 0.63
C VAL A 418 11.92 -13.43 0.01
N TYR A 419 11.62 -12.59 -1.01
CA TYR A 419 12.65 -11.91 -1.80
C TYR A 419 12.26 -10.46 -2.09
N ASP A 420 13.29 -9.58 -2.17
CA ASP A 420 13.16 -8.28 -2.79
C ASP A 420 13.33 -8.39 -4.31
N ILE A 421 12.50 -7.67 -5.06
CA ILE A 421 12.57 -7.66 -6.53
C ILE A 421 13.94 -7.17 -6.97
N GLN A 422 14.63 -8.00 -7.75
CA GLN A 422 15.95 -7.69 -8.34
C GLN A 422 15.82 -7.05 -9.72
N GLU A 423 16.87 -6.38 -10.15
CA GLU A 423 16.98 -5.79 -11.50
C GLU A 423 18.19 -6.33 -12.23
N SER A 424 18.01 -6.50 -13.53
CA SER A 424 19.05 -6.97 -14.44
C SER A 424 19.76 -5.85 -15.20
N ASN A 425 19.47 -4.57 -14.92
CA ASN A 425 19.98 -3.41 -15.65
C ASN A 425 21.49 -3.42 -15.85
N TRP A 426 22.27 -3.84 -14.84
CA TRP A 426 23.72 -3.89 -14.89
C TRP A 426 24.27 -5.13 -15.63
N MET A 427 23.44 -6.15 -15.86
CA MET A 427 23.80 -7.42 -16.51
C MET A 427 23.62 -7.39 -18.03
N GLY A 428 23.65 -6.22 -18.66
CA GLY A 428 23.58 -6.05 -20.11
C GLY A 428 24.90 -6.28 -20.84
N GLY A 429 24.88 -6.22 -22.18
CA GLY A 429 26.11 -6.24 -23.02
C GLY A 429 26.95 -7.48 -22.84
N ALA A 430 28.23 -7.31 -22.44
CA ALA A 430 29.18 -8.39 -22.28
C ALA A 430 28.76 -9.44 -21.26
N TYR A 431 28.17 -9.02 -20.13
CA TYR A 431 27.66 -9.94 -19.11
C TYR A 431 26.61 -10.90 -19.67
N LYS A 432 25.67 -10.38 -20.44
CA LYS A 432 24.61 -11.21 -21.05
C LYS A 432 25.18 -12.29 -21.99
N HIS A 433 26.22 -11.95 -22.76
CA HIS A 433 26.87 -12.89 -23.63
C HIS A 433 27.66 -13.96 -22.85
N GLU A 434 28.46 -13.56 -21.87
CA GLU A 434 29.30 -14.50 -21.11
C GLU A 434 28.46 -15.44 -20.23
N MET A 435 27.37 -14.94 -19.59
CA MET A 435 26.47 -15.78 -18.80
C MET A 435 25.86 -16.93 -19.63
N GLY A 436 25.59 -16.69 -20.91
CA GLY A 436 25.10 -17.75 -21.79
C GLY A 436 26.08 -18.92 -21.96
N ASN A 437 27.38 -18.69 -21.81
CA ASN A 437 28.41 -19.71 -21.95
C ASN A 437 28.43 -20.71 -20.77
N PHE A 438 27.85 -20.36 -19.60
CA PHE A 438 27.73 -21.28 -18.47
C PHE A 438 26.67 -22.40 -18.69
N LEU A 439 25.78 -22.23 -19.66
CA LEU A 439 24.66 -23.15 -19.89
C LEU A 439 24.86 -23.97 -21.17
N ASN A 440 24.77 -25.29 -21.05
CA ASN A 440 24.93 -26.21 -22.17
C ASN A 440 23.69 -26.25 -23.12
N SER A 441 22.48 -26.04 -22.58
CA SER A 441 21.23 -26.09 -23.35
C SER A 441 20.89 -24.74 -23.99
N GLN A 442 20.55 -24.74 -25.27
CA GLN A 442 20.05 -23.55 -25.96
C GLN A 442 18.76 -23.02 -25.32
N GLN A 443 17.87 -23.92 -24.91
CA GLN A 443 16.63 -23.56 -24.21
C GLN A 443 16.91 -22.80 -22.91
N HIS A 444 17.89 -23.24 -22.11
CA HIS A 444 18.25 -22.56 -20.86
C HIS A 444 18.91 -21.21 -21.14
N ARG A 445 19.74 -21.10 -22.19
CA ARG A 445 20.30 -19.80 -22.63
C ARG A 445 19.20 -18.82 -23.03
N ASP A 446 18.21 -19.27 -23.82
CA ASP A 446 17.10 -18.44 -24.26
C ASP A 446 16.22 -18.02 -23.07
N THR A 447 16.00 -18.92 -22.12
CA THR A 447 15.25 -18.64 -20.86
C THR A 447 16.00 -17.63 -20.00
N LEU A 448 17.32 -17.77 -19.81
CA LEU A 448 18.13 -16.78 -19.08
C LEU A 448 18.09 -15.43 -19.76
N ASN A 449 18.30 -15.37 -21.08
CA ASN A 449 18.22 -14.13 -21.83
C ASN A 449 16.86 -13.44 -21.70
N TYR A 450 15.78 -14.22 -21.75
CA TYR A 450 14.43 -13.70 -21.50
C TYR A 450 14.32 -13.07 -20.09
N LEU A 451 14.84 -13.74 -19.05
CA LEU A 451 14.84 -13.20 -17.69
C LEU A 451 15.60 -11.87 -17.58
N LEU A 452 16.80 -11.82 -18.17
CA LEU A 452 17.61 -10.61 -18.16
C LEU A 452 16.90 -9.43 -18.84
N ASP A 453 16.09 -9.67 -19.89
CA ASP A 453 15.29 -8.63 -20.54
C ASP A 453 14.03 -8.28 -19.72
N ALA A 454 13.38 -9.29 -19.13
CA ALA A 454 12.14 -9.10 -18.37
C ALA A 454 12.33 -8.34 -17.04
N PHE A 455 13.49 -8.47 -16.41
CA PHE A 455 13.80 -7.83 -15.12
C PHE A 455 14.49 -6.46 -15.25
N VAL A 456 14.58 -5.90 -16.46
CA VAL A 456 15.02 -4.51 -16.65
C VAL A 456 14.01 -3.59 -15.98
N ASP A 457 14.48 -2.69 -15.12
CA ASP A 457 13.67 -1.76 -14.32
C ASP A 457 12.61 -2.45 -13.43
N ALA A 458 12.80 -3.71 -13.06
CA ALA A 458 11.78 -4.48 -12.33
C ALA A 458 11.40 -3.89 -10.97
N LYS A 459 12.28 -3.12 -10.30
CA LYS A 459 11.96 -2.39 -9.07
C LYS A 459 10.97 -1.23 -9.27
N GLU A 460 10.77 -0.76 -10.51
CA GLU A 460 9.68 0.19 -10.82
C GLU A 460 8.31 -0.48 -10.80
N TYR A 461 8.24 -1.74 -11.25
CA TYR A 461 7.00 -2.45 -11.48
C TYR A 461 6.60 -3.34 -10.33
N GLY A 462 7.58 -3.85 -9.58
CA GLY A 462 7.34 -4.80 -8.52
C GLY A 462 6.69 -6.10 -9.03
N SER A 463 5.91 -6.73 -8.19
CA SER A 463 5.27 -8.03 -8.46
C SER A 463 4.09 -7.98 -9.44
N ILE A 464 3.71 -6.78 -9.98
CA ILE A 464 2.80 -6.72 -11.14
C ILE A 464 3.50 -7.14 -12.45
N LEU A 465 4.82 -7.31 -12.43
CA LEU A 465 5.58 -7.85 -13.55
C LEU A 465 5.04 -9.24 -13.94
N GLN A 466 4.76 -9.42 -15.23
CA GLN A 466 4.26 -10.67 -15.76
C GLN A 466 5.40 -11.46 -16.39
N ILE A 467 5.72 -12.60 -15.81
CA ILE A 467 6.77 -13.51 -16.29
C ILE A 467 6.11 -14.68 -17.04
N LYS A 468 6.63 -15.01 -18.22
CA LYS A 468 6.16 -16.17 -19.01
C LYS A 468 6.39 -17.45 -18.23
N PRO A 469 5.47 -18.42 -18.31
CA PRO A 469 5.65 -19.73 -17.67
C PRO A 469 6.64 -20.58 -18.50
N LEU A 470 7.93 -20.48 -18.19
CA LEU A 470 9.00 -21.29 -18.77
C LEU A 470 9.56 -22.25 -17.73
N ASP A 471 10.46 -23.14 -18.12
CA ASP A 471 11.12 -24.08 -17.22
C ASP A 471 12.24 -23.41 -16.40
N TYR A 472 11.87 -22.74 -15.32
CA TYR A 472 12.80 -22.07 -14.42
C TYR A 472 13.44 -23.02 -13.42
N GLU A 473 12.78 -24.09 -13.03
CA GLU A 473 13.38 -25.11 -12.15
C GLU A 473 14.51 -25.83 -12.88
N GLY A 474 14.30 -26.24 -14.14
CA GLY A 474 15.38 -26.79 -14.98
C GLY A 474 16.50 -25.82 -15.25
N LEU A 475 16.21 -24.53 -15.42
CA LEU A 475 17.25 -23.49 -15.53
C LEU A 475 18.04 -23.37 -14.24
N LYS A 476 17.40 -23.40 -13.07
CA LYS A 476 18.05 -23.35 -11.75
C LYS A 476 19.04 -24.51 -11.58
N GLU A 477 18.59 -25.73 -11.81
CA GLU A 477 19.42 -26.93 -11.72
C GLU A 477 20.62 -26.87 -12.68
N ALA A 478 20.38 -26.40 -13.92
CA ALA A 478 21.46 -26.23 -14.89
C ALA A 478 22.46 -25.14 -14.48
N TRP A 479 21.98 -24.05 -13.86
CA TRP A 479 22.82 -22.98 -13.37
C TRP A 479 23.68 -23.42 -12.17
N GLU A 480 23.11 -24.09 -11.19
CA GLU A 480 23.82 -24.62 -10.02
C GLU A 480 24.91 -25.66 -10.41
N THR A 481 24.63 -26.50 -11.41
CA THR A 481 25.60 -27.49 -11.92
C THR A 481 26.70 -26.84 -12.76
N SER A 482 26.51 -25.67 -13.31
CA SER A 482 27.52 -24.96 -14.15
C SER A 482 28.74 -24.54 -13.33
N ALA A 483 28.62 -24.31 -12.02
CA ALA A 483 29.75 -24.02 -11.14
C ALA A 483 30.84 -25.10 -11.18
N ALA A 484 30.44 -26.36 -11.22
CA ALA A 484 31.38 -27.49 -11.32
C ALA A 484 32.09 -27.57 -12.69
N ALA A 485 31.43 -27.15 -13.77
CA ALA A 485 31.98 -27.15 -15.11
C ALA A 485 33.01 -26.03 -15.34
N THR A 486 32.98 -24.96 -14.59
CA THR A 486 33.90 -23.81 -14.71
C THR A 486 35.17 -23.97 -13.89
N ALA A 487 35.26 -24.96 -13.02
CA ALA A 487 36.39 -25.15 -12.06
C ALA A 487 37.80 -25.29 -12.67
N GLY A 488 37.91 -25.43 -14.01
CA GLY A 488 39.20 -25.50 -14.73
C GLY A 488 39.69 -24.18 -15.35
N ASP A 489 38.87 -23.12 -15.38
CA ASP A 489 39.17 -21.83 -15.98
C ASP A 489 38.96 -20.69 -14.98
N ILE A 490 40.05 -20.06 -14.55
CA ILE A 490 40.03 -19.04 -13.52
C ILE A 490 39.21 -17.78 -13.93
N ASN A 491 39.18 -17.45 -15.22
CA ASN A 491 38.39 -16.32 -15.71
C ASN A 491 36.89 -16.66 -15.65
N MET A 492 36.52 -17.87 -16.04
CA MET A 492 35.15 -18.34 -15.96
C MET A 492 34.65 -18.40 -14.51
N VAL A 493 35.48 -18.87 -13.57
CA VAL A 493 35.17 -18.85 -12.13
C VAL A 493 34.92 -17.41 -11.65
N MET A 494 35.77 -16.46 -11.97
CA MET A 494 35.59 -15.05 -11.59
C MET A 494 34.28 -14.45 -12.15
N TRP A 495 33.96 -14.73 -13.40
CA TRP A 495 32.72 -14.30 -14.03
C TRP A 495 31.48 -14.92 -13.36
N TYR A 496 31.53 -16.21 -13.09
CA TYR A 496 30.43 -16.93 -12.43
C TYR A 496 30.17 -16.35 -11.03
N ASP A 497 31.24 -16.23 -10.21
CA ASP A 497 31.16 -15.68 -8.86
C ASP A 497 30.61 -14.24 -8.83
N ALA A 498 30.91 -13.45 -9.85
CA ALA A 498 30.43 -12.07 -9.95
C ALA A 498 28.90 -11.96 -10.18
N VAL A 499 28.28 -12.96 -10.82
CA VAL A 499 26.88 -12.90 -11.22
C VAL A 499 25.99 -13.95 -10.54
N LYS A 500 26.59 -14.96 -9.88
CA LYS A 500 25.89 -16.12 -9.33
C LYS A 500 24.68 -15.74 -8.49
N ASP A 501 24.90 -14.99 -7.44
CA ASP A 501 23.85 -14.63 -6.48
C ASP A 501 22.72 -13.84 -7.13
N SER A 502 23.05 -12.96 -8.08
CA SER A 502 22.08 -12.14 -8.79
C SER A 502 21.22 -12.98 -9.74
N VAL A 503 21.84 -13.88 -10.50
CA VAL A 503 21.13 -14.78 -11.41
C VAL A 503 20.25 -15.75 -10.64
N GLU A 504 20.75 -16.34 -9.54
CA GLU A 504 19.95 -17.23 -8.68
C GLU A 504 18.70 -16.52 -8.13
N LYS A 505 18.86 -15.28 -7.65
CA LYS A 505 17.72 -14.46 -7.20
C LYS A 505 16.72 -14.16 -8.32
N LEU A 506 17.18 -13.87 -9.54
CA LEU A 506 16.28 -13.66 -10.68
C LEU A 506 15.49 -14.91 -11.02
N ILE A 507 16.15 -16.09 -11.03
CA ILE A 507 15.49 -17.39 -11.30
C ILE A 507 14.43 -17.66 -10.23
N GLU A 508 14.77 -17.53 -8.95
CA GLU A 508 13.83 -17.71 -7.84
C GLU A 508 12.59 -16.80 -7.98
N GLN A 509 12.80 -15.52 -8.29
CA GLN A 509 11.71 -14.59 -8.48
C GLN A 509 10.87 -14.91 -9.72
N ALA A 510 11.48 -15.41 -10.80
CA ALA A 510 10.75 -15.88 -11.97
C ALA A 510 9.85 -17.06 -11.64
N ILE A 511 10.31 -17.99 -10.79
CA ILE A 511 9.49 -19.09 -10.26
C ILE A 511 8.30 -18.52 -9.50
N LEU A 512 8.53 -17.60 -8.55
CA LEU A 512 7.48 -17.02 -7.73
C LEU A 512 6.46 -16.20 -8.56
N LEU A 513 6.92 -15.44 -9.55
CA LEU A 513 6.07 -14.62 -10.40
C LEU A 513 5.28 -15.41 -11.46
N SER A 514 5.73 -16.60 -11.84
CA SER A 514 5.10 -17.43 -12.87
C SER A 514 4.19 -18.54 -12.32
N GLN A 515 4.44 -19.02 -11.09
CA GLN A 515 3.61 -20.06 -10.48
C GLN A 515 2.23 -19.55 -10.06
N LYS A 516 1.33 -20.50 -9.72
CA LYS A 516 -0.02 -20.21 -9.24
C LYS A 516 -0.18 -20.59 -7.77
N TYR A 517 -0.99 -19.81 -7.07
CA TYR A 517 -1.19 -19.89 -5.63
C TYR A 517 -2.62 -20.28 -5.26
N ASP A 518 -2.78 -20.97 -4.14
CA ASP A 518 -4.06 -21.29 -3.54
C ASP A 518 -4.66 -20.07 -2.83
N ALA A 519 -3.80 -19.25 -2.20
CA ALA A 519 -4.21 -17.98 -1.64
C ALA A 519 -3.20 -16.86 -1.96
N VAL A 520 -3.72 -15.69 -2.35
CA VAL A 520 -2.97 -14.44 -2.51
C VAL A 520 -3.55 -13.42 -1.55
N VAL A 521 -2.79 -13.01 -0.54
CA VAL A 521 -3.27 -12.10 0.51
C VAL A 521 -2.32 -10.92 0.61
N THR A 522 -2.82 -9.71 0.40
CA THR A 522 -1.93 -8.54 0.31
C THR A 522 -2.62 -7.22 0.62
N ASN A 523 -1.81 -6.25 1.07
CA ASN A 523 -2.12 -4.84 1.07
C ASN A 523 -1.27 -4.16 -0.01
N PRO A 524 -1.78 -3.97 -1.23
CA PRO A 524 -1.01 -3.43 -2.34
C PRO A 524 -0.71 -1.93 -2.18
N PRO A 525 0.27 -1.38 -2.90
CA PRO A 525 0.57 0.05 -2.87
C PRO A 525 -0.57 0.91 -3.42
N TYR A 526 -0.90 2.03 -2.72
CA TYR A 526 -1.89 3.02 -3.17
C TYR A 526 -1.18 4.19 -3.84
N MET A 527 -1.33 4.30 -5.16
CA MET A 527 -0.70 5.35 -5.95
C MET A 527 -1.54 5.66 -7.18
N GLY A 528 -2.28 6.75 -7.13
CA GLY A 528 -3.06 7.23 -8.28
C GLY A 528 -2.17 7.55 -9.49
N ALA A 529 -2.67 7.33 -10.69
CA ALA A 529 -1.94 7.52 -11.96
C ALA A 529 -1.28 8.91 -12.10
N SER A 530 -1.89 9.94 -11.49
CA SER A 530 -1.33 11.30 -11.48
C SER A 530 -0.03 11.44 -10.69
N ASN A 531 0.28 10.52 -9.77
CA ASN A 531 1.45 10.56 -8.90
C ASN A 531 2.59 9.67 -9.38
N MET A 532 2.29 8.74 -10.29
CA MET A 532 3.27 7.82 -10.87
C MET A 532 4.32 8.56 -11.70
N ASN A 533 5.55 8.07 -11.68
CA ASN A 533 6.57 8.52 -12.61
C ASN A 533 6.24 8.06 -14.04
N PRO A 534 6.90 8.62 -15.07
CA PRO A 534 6.58 8.31 -16.46
C PRO A 534 6.73 6.83 -16.84
N ARG A 535 7.76 6.13 -16.34
CA ARG A 535 8.02 4.71 -16.62
C ARG A 535 6.93 3.80 -16.09
N LEU A 536 6.63 3.91 -14.80
CA LEU A 536 5.57 3.14 -14.17
C LEU A 536 4.22 3.40 -14.85
N ASN A 537 3.91 4.67 -15.14
CA ASN A 537 2.66 5.05 -15.79
C ASN A 537 2.53 4.44 -17.18
N GLU A 538 3.63 4.41 -17.96
CA GLU A 538 3.65 3.79 -19.28
C GLU A 538 3.49 2.28 -19.20
N PHE A 539 4.21 1.61 -18.30
CA PHE A 539 4.09 0.17 -18.08
C PHE A 539 2.65 -0.23 -17.74
N ILE A 540 2.00 0.50 -16.81
CA ILE A 540 0.61 0.21 -16.44
C ILE A 540 -0.33 0.46 -17.60
N LYS A 541 -0.14 1.49 -18.41
CA LYS A 541 -0.96 1.73 -19.60
C LYS A 541 -0.82 0.65 -20.66
N GLN A 542 0.36 0.06 -20.80
CA GLN A 542 0.62 -1.01 -21.78
C GLN A 542 0.09 -2.37 -21.32
N ASN A 543 0.28 -2.72 -20.03
CA ASN A 543 -0.02 -4.06 -19.52
C ASN A 543 -1.35 -4.15 -18.76
N TYR A 544 -1.87 -3.02 -18.25
CA TYR A 544 -3.07 -2.93 -17.41
C TYR A 544 -3.97 -1.75 -17.82
N ALA A 545 -4.16 -1.52 -19.13
CA ALA A 545 -4.84 -0.34 -19.68
C ALA A 545 -6.21 -0.04 -19.06
N ASP A 546 -7.02 -1.09 -18.81
CA ASP A 546 -8.37 -0.99 -18.24
C ASP A 546 -8.36 -0.73 -16.71
N TYR A 547 -7.18 -0.88 -16.06
CA TYR A 547 -7.00 -0.81 -14.60
C TYR A 547 -6.01 0.26 -14.17
N LYS A 548 -5.70 1.21 -15.05
CA LYS A 548 -4.63 2.21 -14.90
C LYS A 548 -4.92 3.37 -13.94
N SER A 549 -6.09 3.42 -13.34
CA SER A 549 -6.51 4.55 -12.50
C SER A 549 -5.70 4.68 -11.22
N ASP A 550 -5.30 3.55 -10.64
CA ASP A 550 -4.45 3.47 -9.46
C ASP A 550 -3.62 2.19 -9.48
N PHE A 551 -2.50 2.18 -8.77
CA PHE A 551 -1.61 1.03 -8.73
C PHE A 551 -2.26 -0.19 -8.09
N PHE A 552 -3.03 -0.01 -7.00
CA PHE A 552 -3.74 -1.13 -6.36
C PHE A 552 -4.70 -1.85 -7.32
N SER A 553 -5.29 -1.15 -8.28
CA SER A 553 -6.22 -1.78 -9.22
C SER A 553 -5.52 -2.76 -10.18
N ALA A 554 -4.29 -2.44 -10.61
CA ALA A 554 -3.45 -3.38 -11.35
C ALA A 554 -3.06 -4.58 -10.49
N PHE A 555 -2.76 -4.37 -9.20
CA PHE A 555 -2.46 -5.44 -8.24
C PHE A 555 -3.63 -6.40 -8.01
N ILE A 556 -4.87 -5.91 -7.92
CA ILE A 556 -6.05 -6.80 -7.79
C ILE A 556 -6.13 -7.76 -8.98
N VAL A 557 -5.94 -7.25 -10.20
CA VAL A 557 -5.97 -8.08 -11.41
C VAL A 557 -4.78 -9.02 -11.46
N ARG A 558 -3.58 -8.55 -11.12
CA ARG A 558 -2.37 -9.38 -11.07
C ARG A 558 -2.51 -10.52 -10.07
N ALA A 559 -2.97 -10.24 -8.87
CA ALA A 559 -3.21 -11.27 -7.84
C ALA A 559 -4.22 -12.32 -8.33
N ALA A 560 -5.33 -11.88 -8.95
CA ALA A 560 -6.28 -12.82 -9.58
C ALA A 560 -5.64 -13.67 -10.69
N GLN A 561 -4.67 -13.11 -11.43
CA GLN A 561 -3.90 -13.86 -12.42
C GLN A 561 -2.92 -14.85 -11.77
N MET A 562 -2.34 -14.54 -10.63
CA MET A 562 -1.46 -15.44 -9.86
C MET A 562 -2.22 -16.54 -9.13
N THR A 563 -3.52 -16.40 -8.94
CA THR A 563 -4.36 -17.34 -8.20
C THR A 563 -4.79 -18.50 -9.07
N LYS A 564 -4.78 -19.74 -8.51
CA LYS A 564 -5.37 -20.93 -9.13
C LYS A 564 -6.89 -20.74 -9.31
N LEU A 565 -7.52 -21.51 -10.21
CA LEU A 565 -8.96 -21.39 -10.46
C LEU A 565 -9.79 -21.61 -9.18
N GLU A 566 -9.34 -22.52 -8.31
CA GLU A 566 -10.00 -22.84 -7.03
C GLU A 566 -9.50 -21.98 -5.87
N GLY A 567 -8.54 -21.11 -6.13
CA GLY A 567 -7.89 -20.31 -5.10
C GLY A 567 -8.66 -19.04 -4.74
N ARG A 568 -8.18 -18.34 -3.72
CA ARG A 568 -8.77 -17.14 -3.15
C ARG A 568 -7.79 -15.98 -3.03
N CYS A 569 -8.34 -14.78 -3.05
CA CYS A 569 -7.60 -13.56 -2.80
C CYS A 569 -8.18 -12.81 -1.59
N GLY A 570 -7.30 -12.18 -0.79
CA GLY A 570 -7.67 -11.29 0.30
C GLY A 570 -6.95 -9.94 0.17
N PHE A 571 -7.71 -8.84 0.31
CA PHE A 571 -7.21 -7.50 0.07
C PHE A 571 -7.60 -6.51 1.15
N PHE A 572 -6.69 -5.54 1.38
CA PHE A 572 -6.98 -4.28 2.05
C PHE A 572 -6.66 -3.15 1.08
N THR A 573 -7.65 -2.34 0.66
CA THR A 573 -7.49 -1.31 -0.39
C THR A 573 -8.35 -0.09 -0.13
N PRO A 574 -8.11 1.05 -0.81
CA PRO A 574 -9.12 2.11 -0.90
C PRO A 574 -10.43 1.57 -1.48
N TYR A 575 -11.59 1.97 -0.93
CA TYR A 575 -12.89 1.50 -1.43
C TYR A 575 -13.41 2.26 -2.66
N VAL A 576 -12.67 3.25 -3.18
CA VAL A 576 -13.05 4.04 -4.35
C VAL A 576 -13.36 3.19 -5.58
N TRP A 577 -12.74 2.02 -5.72
CA TRP A 577 -13.01 1.09 -6.80
C TRP A 577 -14.45 0.56 -6.81
N MET A 578 -15.12 0.54 -5.65
CA MET A 578 -16.49 0.04 -5.53
C MET A 578 -17.50 0.90 -6.32
N PHE A 579 -17.22 2.19 -6.53
CA PHE A 579 -18.22 3.15 -6.98
C PHE A 579 -17.77 4.03 -8.14
N ILE A 580 -16.53 4.50 -8.17
CA ILE A 580 -16.05 5.49 -9.13
C ILE A 580 -16.01 4.91 -10.54
N GLN A 581 -16.43 5.70 -11.53
CA GLN A 581 -16.55 5.29 -12.94
C GLN A 581 -15.22 4.80 -13.54
N SER A 582 -14.09 5.40 -13.16
CA SER A 582 -12.77 4.99 -13.68
C SER A 582 -12.37 3.55 -13.33
N TYR A 583 -13.06 2.91 -12.37
CA TYR A 583 -12.87 1.50 -11.99
C TYR A 583 -13.97 0.57 -12.49
N GLU A 584 -14.87 1.03 -13.36
CA GLU A 584 -15.96 0.20 -13.89
C GLU A 584 -15.44 -1.08 -14.55
N LYS A 585 -14.34 -1.00 -15.31
CA LYS A 585 -13.69 -2.17 -15.93
C LYS A 585 -13.13 -3.17 -14.93
N LEU A 586 -12.58 -2.68 -13.80
CA LEU A 586 -12.13 -3.55 -12.71
C LEU A 586 -13.32 -4.31 -12.09
N ARG A 587 -14.44 -3.64 -11.84
CA ARG A 587 -15.64 -4.28 -11.31
C ARG A 587 -16.21 -5.32 -12.28
N GLN A 588 -16.31 -4.98 -13.57
CA GLN A 588 -16.72 -5.93 -14.61
C GLN A 588 -15.82 -7.17 -14.69
N TYR A 589 -14.48 -6.96 -14.56
CA TYR A 589 -13.53 -8.07 -14.50
C TYR A 589 -13.80 -8.96 -13.28
N LEU A 590 -13.92 -8.38 -12.09
CA LEU A 590 -14.17 -9.15 -10.86
C LEU A 590 -15.49 -9.91 -10.94
N TYR A 591 -16.57 -9.29 -11.42
CA TYR A 591 -17.89 -9.93 -11.49
C TYR A 591 -17.98 -11.04 -12.55
N SER A 592 -17.19 -10.96 -13.61
CA SER A 592 -17.16 -11.98 -14.66
C SER A 592 -16.18 -13.12 -14.41
N GLN A 593 -15.12 -12.90 -13.64
CA GLN A 593 -14.01 -13.84 -13.47
C GLN A 593 -13.85 -14.36 -12.04
N ALA A 594 -14.57 -13.80 -11.07
CA ALA A 594 -14.43 -14.11 -9.67
C ALA A 594 -15.77 -14.03 -8.93
N THR A 595 -15.81 -14.51 -7.70
CA THR A 595 -16.94 -14.37 -6.77
C THR A 595 -16.51 -13.59 -5.57
N LEU A 596 -17.07 -12.40 -5.36
CA LEU A 596 -16.82 -11.61 -4.15
C LEU A 596 -17.48 -12.31 -2.96
N GLU A 597 -16.69 -12.85 -2.03
CA GLU A 597 -17.17 -13.68 -0.94
C GLU A 597 -17.44 -12.89 0.33
N THR A 598 -16.54 -11.97 0.69
CA THR A 598 -16.71 -11.11 1.86
C THR A 598 -16.18 -9.70 1.60
N LEU A 599 -16.80 -8.68 2.23
CA LEU A 599 -16.33 -7.31 2.18
C LEU A 599 -16.73 -6.53 3.43
N ILE A 600 -15.79 -5.74 3.98
CA ILE A 600 -16.05 -4.75 5.02
C ILE A 600 -15.74 -3.37 4.46
N GLN A 601 -16.73 -2.51 4.39
CA GLN A 601 -16.58 -1.10 4.03
C GLN A 601 -16.48 -0.26 5.30
N PHE A 602 -15.33 0.39 5.52
CA PHE A 602 -15.07 1.16 6.73
C PHE A 602 -15.59 2.60 6.65
N GLU A 603 -15.70 3.24 7.83
CA GLU A 603 -15.95 4.67 7.93
C GLU A 603 -14.81 5.45 7.24
N TYR A 604 -15.13 6.63 6.68
CA TYR A 604 -14.24 7.40 5.80
C TYR A 604 -12.88 7.73 6.43
N SER A 605 -12.85 8.09 7.70
CA SER A 605 -11.66 8.51 8.45
C SER A 605 -11.17 7.46 9.46
N ALA A 606 -11.67 6.23 9.38
CA ALA A 606 -11.34 5.19 10.35
C ALA A 606 -9.86 4.80 10.35
N PHE A 607 -9.17 4.94 9.22
CA PHE A 607 -7.75 4.60 9.08
C PHE A 607 -6.88 5.87 9.20
N GLU A 608 -6.34 6.08 10.39
CA GLU A 608 -5.60 7.29 10.75
C GLU A 608 -4.29 7.48 9.98
N GLU A 609 -3.67 6.38 9.53
CA GLU A 609 -2.36 6.39 8.87
C GLU A 609 -2.41 6.84 7.40
N ALA A 610 -3.60 6.87 6.80
CA ALA A 610 -3.82 7.38 5.45
C ALA A 610 -5.14 8.13 5.37
N THR A 611 -5.14 9.27 4.71
CA THR A 611 -6.34 10.09 4.46
C THR A 611 -7.19 9.54 3.31
N VAL A 612 -7.31 8.21 3.21
CA VAL A 612 -8.08 7.55 2.17
C VAL A 612 -9.09 6.58 2.79
N PRO A 613 -10.33 6.58 2.30
CA PRO A 613 -11.35 5.64 2.76
C PRO A 613 -10.99 4.23 2.28
N VAL A 614 -11.02 3.26 3.18
CA VAL A 614 -10.55 1.89 2.91
C VAL A 614 -11.64 0.83 3.08
N CYS A 615 -11.42 -0.34 2.47
CA CYS A 615 -12.19 -1.57 2.66
C CYS A 615 -11.25 -2.77 2.71
N THR A 616 -11.73 -3.86 3.28
CA THR A 616 -11.11 -5.18 3.15
C THR A 616 -12.11 -6.14 2.53
N PHE A 617 -11.62 -7.03 1.66
CA PHE A 617 -12.49 -7.97 0.96
C PHE A 617 -11.75 -9.22 0.54
N THR A 618 -12.52 -10.30 0.34
CA THR A 618 -12.01 -11.55 -0.23
C THR A 618 -12.85 -11.97 -1.42
N PHE A 619 -12.22 -12.65 -2.39
CA PHE A 619 -12.93 -13.27 -3.50
C PHE A 619 -12.34 -14.63 -3.86
N ALA A 620 -13.19 -15.53 -4.31
CA ALA A 620 -12.77 -16.77 -4.98
C ALA A 620 -12.49 -16.48 -6.47
N LYS A 621 -11.43 -17.06 -7.03
CA LYS A 621 -11.08 -16.87 -8.44
C LYS A 621 -12.15 -17.44 -9.40
N ARG A 622 -12.79 -18.52 -9.03
CA ARG A 622 -13.89 -19.10 -9.81
C ARG A 622 -15.16 -18.26 -9.64
N HIS A 623 -15.80 -17.90 -10.74
CA HIS A 623 -17.12 -17.29 -10.71
C HIS A 623 -18.22 -18.32 -10.38
N VAL A 624 -19.01 -18.01 -9.35
CA VAL A 624 -20.21 -18.74 -8.94
C VAL A 624 -21.25 -17.69 -8.52
N ASN A 625 -22.49 -17.82 -8.97
CA ASN A 625 -23.57 -16.90 -8.58
C ASN A 625 -24.05 -17.18 -7.14
N LYS A 626 -23.15 -17.04 -6.17
CA LYS A 626 -23.47 -17.22 -4.74
C LYS A 626 -23.60 -15.87 -4.03
N LYS A 627 -24.34 -15.87 -2.91
CA LYS A 627 -24.40 -14.73 -2.01
C LYS A 627 -23.11 -14.65 -1.20
N GLY A 628 -22.48 -13.48 -1.21
CA GLY A 628 -21.38 -13.13 -0.32
C GLY A 628 -21.87 -12.33 0.88
N ASN A 629 -21.01 -12.11 1.86
CA ASN A 629 -21.26 -11.42 3.12
C ASN A 629 -20.61 -10.03 3.13
N TYR A 630 -21.39 -9.00 3.49
CA TYR A 630 -20.97 -7.62 3.40
C TYR A 630 -21.27 -6.88 4.70
N LEU A 631 -20.30 -6.14 5.23
CA LEU A 631 -20.45 -5.28 6.40
C LEU A 631 -20.33 -3.81 6.00
N ARG A 632 -21.35 -3.01 6.36
CA ARG A 632 -21.38 -1.57 6.10
C ARG A 632 -21.13 -0.79 7.38
N LEU A 633 -19.88 -0.39 7.61
CA LEU A 633 -19.46 0.27 8.84
C LEU A 633 -19.26 1.79 8.69
N VAL A 634 -19.73 2.37 7.58
CA VAL A 634 -19.50 3.78 7.22
C VAL A 634 -20.10 4.80 8.20
N ASP A 635 -21.09 4.39 8.99
CA ASP A 635 -21.79 5.26 9.94
C ASP A 635 -21.19 5.21 11.36
N PHE A 636 -20.20 4.34 11.61
CA PHE A 636 -19.61 4.14 12.94
C PHE A 636 -18.27 4.87 13.08
N ARG A 637 -18.30 6.09 13.61
CA ARG A 637 -17.11 6.89 13.87
C ARG A 637 -16.36 6.42 15.13
N GLY A 638 -15.04 6.69 15.20
CA GLY A 638 -14.21 6.39 16.37
C GLY A 638 -12.99 5.52 16.05
N GLY A 639 -12.52 5.52 14.81
CA GLY A 639 -11.30 4.85 14.39
C GLY A 639 -11.41 3.34 14.24
N MET A 640 -10.28 2.69 13.98
CA MET A 640 -10.22 1.25 13.66
C MET A 640 -10.66 0.34 14.80
N GLU A 641 -10.56 0.75 16.05
CA GLU A 641 -11.03 -0.06 17.17
C GLU A 641 -12.56 -0.19 17.19
N VAL A 642 -13.29 0.89 16.89
CA VAL A 642 -14.75 0.85 16.75
C VAL A 642 -15.13 -0.05 15.57
N GLN A 643 -14.42 0.05 14.45
CA GLN A 643 -14.65 -0.80 13.29
C GLN A 643 -14.44 -2.29 13.62
N ARG A 644 -13.40 -2.61 14.40
CA ARG A 644 -13.13 -3.96 14.88
C ARG A 644 -14.28 -4.50 15.74
N GLN A 645 -14.73 -3.71 16.71
CA GLN A 645 -15.83 -4.11 17.61
C GLN A 645 -17.12 -4.34 16.83
N LYS A 646 -17.45 -3.47 15.87
CA LYS A 646 -18.63 -3.61 15.01
C LYS A 646 -18.53 -4.84 14.08
N THR A 647 -17.34 -5.16 13.62
CA THR A 647 -17.10 -6.40 12.86
C THR A 647 -17.41 -7.63 13.71
N LEU A 648 -16.92 -7.69 14.95
CA LEU A 648 -17.19 -8.80 15.87
C LEU A 648 -18.68 -8.88 16.25
N GLU A 649 -19.36 -7.74 16.42
CA GLU A 649 -20.80 -7.68 16.65
C GLU A 649 -21.57 -8.29 15.46
N ALA A 650 -21.19 -7.95 14.22
CA ALA A 650 -21.84 -8.47 13.02
C ALA A 650 -21.59 -9.98 12.82
N ILE A 651 -20.38 -10.48 13.15
CA ILE A 651 -20.08 -11.91 13.13
C ILE A 651 -20.95 -12.67 14.14
N ALA A 652 -21.15 -12.11 15.33
CA ALA A 652 -21.97 -12.73 16.38
C ALA A 652 -23.49 -12.61 16.11
N ASN A 653 -23.91 -11.59 15.39
CA ASN A 653 -25.33 -11.31 15.13
C ASN A 653 -25.55 -10.71 13.73
N HIS A 654 -25.92 -11.54 12.79
CA HIS A 654 -26.22 -11.13 11.40
C HIS A 654 -27.43 -10.17 11.29
N ASN A 655 -28.29 -10.08 12.32
CA ASN A 655 -29.43 -9.16 12.36
C ASN A 655 -29.07 -7.76 12.92
N CYS A 656 -27.80 -7.38 12.97
CA CYS A 656 -27.33 -6.12 13.54
C CYS A 656 -27.72 -4.85 12.73
N GLY A 657 -28.29 -5.01 11.53
CA GLY A 657 -28.75 -3.90 10.68
C GLY A 657 -27.68 -3.30 9.74
N PHE A 658 -26.42 -3.74 9.85
CA PHE A 658 -25.30 -3.34 8.97
C PHE A 658 -24.55 -4.55 8.37
N TYR A 659 -25.11 -5.74 8.49
CA TYR A 659 -24.71 -6.96 7.82
C TYR A 659 -25.67 -7.23 6.65
N TYR A 660 -25.14 -7.61 5.48
CA TYR A 660 -25.90 -7.82 4.25
C TYR A 660 -25.41 -9.08 3.54
N GLU A 661 -26.33 -9.74 2.84
CA GLU A 661 -26.07 -10.91 1.99
C GLU A 661 -26.54 -10.60 0.58
N GLN A 662 -25.64 -10.67 -0.40
CA GLN A 662 -25.98 -10.33 -1.79
C GLN A 662 -25.11 -11.09 -2.79
N SER A 663 -25.66 -11.41 -3.96
CA SER A 663 -24.91 -11.96 -5.06
C SER A 663 -24.16 -10.87 -5.84
N THR A 664 -22.93 -11.16 -6.24
CA THR A 664 -22.11 -10.30 -7.10
C THR A 664 -22.79 -9.99 -8.44
N ASP A 665 -23.59 -10.95 -8.98
CA ASP A 665 -24.30 -10.77 -10.25
C ASP A 665 -25.38 -9.68 -10.21
N ASN A 666 -25.91 -9.37 -9.04
CA ASN A 666 -26.85 -8.29 -8.90
C ASN A 666 -26.19 -6.92 -9.08
N PHE A 667 -24.93 -6.75 -8.73
CA PHE A 667 -24.21 -5.49 -8.91
C PHE A 667 -24.05 -5.13 -10.40
N ALA A 668 -23.92 -6.14 -11.28
CA ALA A 668 -23.84 -5.93 -12.72
C ALA A 668 -25.12 -5.35 -13.35
N LYS A 669 -26.27 -5.49 -12.68
CA LYS A 669 -27.57 -4.95 -13.15
C LYS A 669 -27.63 -3.43 -13.05
N ILE A 670 -26.83 -2.82 -12.18
CA ILE A 670 -26.80 -1.37 -11.99
C ILE A 670 -25.86 -0.73 -13.01
N PRO A 671 -26.23 0.34 -13.71
CA PRO A 671 -25.37 1.04 -14.66
C PRO A 671 -24.06 1.53 -14.02
N GLY A 672 -22.92 1.05 -14.55
CA GLY A 672 -21.59 1.27 -13.96
C GLY A 672 -21.18 0.22 -12.94
N SER A 673 -22.07 -0.74 -12.67
CA SER A 673 -21.82 -1.93 -11.85
C SER A 673 -21.25 -1.62 -10.45
N PRO A 674 -21.76 -0.61 -9.68
CA PRO A 674 -21.25 -0.31 -8.35
C PRO A 674 -21.49 -1.49 -7.39
N VAL A 675 -20.66 -1.62 -6.35
CA VAL A 675 -20.80 -2.67 -5.32
C VAL A 675 -21.92 -2.28 -4.36
N GLY A 676 -23.17 -2.51 -4.76
CA GLY A 676 -24.37 -2.05 -4.07
C GLY A 676 -25.01 -3.11 -3.15
N TYR A 677 -24.23 -3.75 -2.28
CA TYR A 677 -24.66 -4.90 -1.47
C TYR A 677 -25.82 -4.63 -0.48
N TRP A 678 -26.12 -3.35 -0.17
CA TRP A 678 -27.20 -2.96 0.73
C TRP A 678 -28.55 -2.72 0.02
N ILE A 679 -28.59 -3.00 -1.28
CA ILE A 679 -29.72 -2.69 -2.15
C ILE A 679 -30.74 -3.84 -2.12
N SER A 680 -32.05 -3.49 -2.01
CA SER A 680 -33.12 -4.49 -2.06
C SER A 680 -33.43 -4.95 -3.50
N GLU A 681 -34.08 -6.10 -3.61
CA GLU A 681 -34.55 -6.69 -4.88
C GLU A 681 -35.46 -5.72 -5.68
N GLU A 682 -36.33 -4.96 -5.01
CA GLU A 682 -37.22 -3.99 -5.65
C GLU A 682 -36.46 -2.88 -6.34
N VAL A 683 -35.39 -2.43 -5.72
CA VAL A 683 -34.52 -1.38 -6.29
C VAL A 683 -33.74 -1.91 -7.50
N TYR A 684 -33.23 -3.14 -7.46
CA TYR A 684 -32.62 -3.77 -8.65
C TYR A 684 -33.61 -3.84 -9.82
N ARG A 685 -34.88 -4.23 -9.55
CA ARG A 685 -35.95 -4.23 -10.57
C ARG A 685 -36.25 -2.84 -11.14
N ALA A 686 -36.14 -1.79 -10.32
CA ALA A 686 -36.28 -0.42 -10.80
C ALA A 686 -35.22 -0.04 -11.84
N PHE A 687 -33.96 -0.48 -11.69
CA PHE A 687 -32.93 -0.25 -12.70
C PHE A 687 -33.20 -0.98 -14.02
N ASP A 688 -33.88 -2.11 -14.00
CA ASP A 688 -34.27 -2.86 -15.21
C ASP A 688 -35.39 -2.16 -16.00
N SER A 689 -36.23 -1.32 -15.36
CA SER A 689 -37.36 -0.63 -16.00
C SER A 689 -36.94 0.52 -16.91
N GLY A 690 -35.72 1.03 -16.79
CA GLY A 690 -35.16 2.10 -17.60
C GLY A 690 -34.51 3.20 -16.76
N VAL A 691 -33.62 3.94 -17.38
CA VAL A 691 -32.85 5.00 -16.73
C VAL A 691 -33.17 6.38 -17.31
N LEU A 692 -32.96 7.42 -16.50
CA LEU A 692 -33.25 8.82 -16.84
C LEU A 692 -32.59 9.31 -18.14
N ARG A 693 -31.46 8.69 -18.52
CA ARG A 693 -30.78 8.99 -19.80
C ARG A 693 -31.66 8.91 -21.06
N LYS A 694 -32.69 8.11 -21.04
CA LYS A 694 -33.62 8.00 -22.18
C LYS A 694 -34.58 9.19 -22.29
N TYR A 695 -34.74 9.96 -21.22
CA TYR A 695 -35.77 10.98 -21.06
C TYR A 695 -35.18 12.37 -20.73
N ALA A 696 -33.86 12.48 -20.60
CA ALA A 696 -33.19 13.74 -20.31
C ALA A 696 -31.73 13.73 -20.78
N ILE A 697 -31.21 14.93 -20.97
CA ILE A 697 -29.78 15.19 -21.17
C ILE A 697 -29.25 16.04 -20.02
N THR A 698 -28.00 15.82 -19.66
CA THR A 698 -27.28 16.67 -18.70
C THR A 698 -26.11 17.36 -19.38
N LYS A 699 -25.80 18.58 -18.96
CA LYS A 699 -24.67 19.36 -19.44
C LYS A 699 -24.03 20.12 -18.29
N GLN A 700 -22.71 20.16 -18.30
CA GLN A 700 -21.94 21.06 -17.46
C GLN A 700 -21.81 22.41 -18.18
N GLY A 701 -22.05 23.50 -17.47
CA GLY A 701 -21.90 24.85 -18.00
C GLY A 701 -20.43 25.27 -18.17
N PHE A 702 -20.24 26.54 -18.48
CA PHE A 702 -18.91 27.12 -18.68
C PHE A 702 -18.10 27.21 -17.37
N LYS A 703 -16.76 27.42 -17.48
CA LYS A 703 -15.88 27.80 -16.36
C LYS A 703 -15.26 29.16 -16.67
N THR A 704 -15.29 30.05 -15.70
CA THR A 704 -14.71 31.40 -15.82
C THR A 704 -13.17 31.38 -15.90
N GLY A 705 -12.53 30.43 -15.21
CA GLY A 705 -11.07 30.39 -15.01
C GLY A 705 -10.57 31.34 -13.91
N ASP A 706 -11.38 32.31 -13.50
CA ASP A 706 -11.14 33.26 -12.43
C ASP A 706 -12.47 33.84 -11.94
N ASN A 707 -12.99 33.29 -10.83
CA ASN A 707 -14.30 33.67 -10.32
C ASN A 707 -14.29 35.08 -9.74
N ASP A 708 -13.24 35.48 -9.06
CA ASP A 708 -13.12 36.80 -8.43
C ASP A 708 -13.11 37.91 -9.46
N ARG A 709 -12.66 37.58 -10.66
CA ARG A 709 -12.66 38.50 -11.80
C ARG A 709 -14.01 38.57 -12.52
N PHE A 710 -14.69 37.45 -12.73
CA PHE A 710 -15.82 37.35 -13.67
C PHE A 710 -17.17 37.10 -13.02
N LEU A 711 -17.24 36.79 -11.72
CA LEU A 711 -18.47 36.66 -10.94
C LEU A 711 -18.60 37.76 -9.92
N ARG A 712 -19.84 38.17 -9.64
CA ARG A 712 -20.23 39.11 -8.58
C ARG A 712 -21.51 38.60 -7.93
N PHE A 713 -21.75 38.99 -6.68
CA PHE A 713 -23.09 38.94 -6.15
C PHE A 713 -23.98 39.93 -6.92
N TRP A 714 -25.24 39.60 -7.13
CA TRP A 714 -26.13 40.42 -7.94
C TRP A 714 -26.23 41.86 -7.43
N PHE A 715 -26.07 42.14 -6.16
CA PHE A 715 -26.15 43.47 -5.54
C PHE A 715 -24.82 44.27 -5.60
N GLU A 716 -23.73 43.72 -6.10
CA GLU A 716 -22.44 44.43 -6.19
C GLU A 716 -22.36 45.33 -7.45
N PRO A 717 -22.80 44.91 -8.62
CA PRO A 717 -22.77 45.75 -9.79
C PRO A 717 -23.92 46.78 -9.79
N SER A 718 -23.87 47.72 -10.71
CA SER A 718 -24.97 48.67 -10.92
C SER A 718 -26.12 47.99 -11.64
N LEU A 719 -27.33 48.09 -11.13
CA LEU A 719 -28.57 47.53 -11.73
C LEU A 719 -28.80 47.97 -13.20
N ILE A 720 -28.26 49.14 -13.60
CA ILE A 720 -28.33 49.62 -14.98
C ILE A 720 -27.56 48.67 -15.92
N LYS A 721 -26.53 47.98 -15.42
CA LYS A 721 -25.66 47.08 -16.19
C LYS A 721 -26.05 45.61 -16.06
N GLU A 722 -27.13 45.31 -15.39
CA GLU A 722 -27.61 43.95 -15.13
C GLU A 722 -28.84 43.60 -15.96
N SER A 723 -28.88 42.36 -16.42
CA SER A 723 -30.01 41.78 -17.14
C SER A 723 -30.63 40.61 -16.33
N LEU A 724 -31.14 40.92 -15.14
CA LEU A 724 -31.69 39.90 -14.21
C LEU A 724 -32.87 39.15 -14.83
N TYR A 725 -33.62 39.76 -15.72
CA TYR A 725 -34.77 39.16 -16.42
C TYR A 725 -34.56 38.93 -17.90
N ARG A 726 -33.35 39.19 -18.43
CA ARG A 726 -32.99 39.09 -19.83
C ARG A 726 -33.89 39.95 -20.78
N VAL A 727 -34.21 41.14 -20.35
CA VAL A 727 -35.01 42.06 -21.13
C VAL A 727 -34.16 42.84 -22.17
N GLU A 728 -32.88 43.08 -21.81
CA GLU A 728 -31.94 43.88 -22.64
C GLU A 728 -30.56 43.27 -22.58
N GLU A 729 -29.71 43.52 -23.58
CA GLU A 729 -28.31 43.17 -23.55
C GLU A 729 -27.57 44.07 -22.57
N LYS A 730 -26.97 43.46 -21.55
CA LYS A 730 -26.22 44.14 -20.49
C LYS A 730 -24.87 43.41 -20.25
N LYS A 731 -24.13 43.93 -19.28
CA LYS A 731 -22.85 43.31 -18.90
C LYS A 731 -23.03 42.09 -18.03
N TRP A 732 -23.92 42.15 -17.05
CA TRP A 732 -24.05 41.15 -15.99
C TRP A 732 -25.36 40.36 -16.15
N TYR A 733 -25.23 39.01 -16.15
CA TYR A 733 -26.35 38.09 -16.29
C TYR A 733 -26.42 37.11 -15.10
N PRO A 734 -27.62 36.72 -14.66
CA PRO A 734 -27.78 35.74 -13.59
C PRO A 734 -27.07 34.43 -13.95
N CYS A 735 -26.38 33.86 -12.96
CA CYS A 735 -25.54 32.70 -13.18
C CYS A 735 -25.67 31.69 -12.04
N THR A 736 -25.78 30.39 -12.37
CA THR A 736 -25.73 29.33 -11.38
C THR A 736 -24.32 29.14 -10.87
N LYS A 737 -24.17 28.87 -9.55
CA LYS A 737 -22.87 28.57 -8.91
C LYS A 737 -22.92 27.34 -8.00
N GLY A 738 -24.05 26.65 -7.94
CA GLY A 738 -24.33 25.66 -6.90
C GLY A 738 -24.91 26.32 -5.66
N GLY A 739 -24.30 26.16 -4.52
CA GLY A 739 -24.74 26.76 -3.24
C GLY A 739 -25.30 25.73 -2.26
N ASP A 740 -25.83 26.24 -1.15
CA ASP A 740 -26.35 25.47 -0.03
C ASP A 740 -27.58 24.61 -0.38
N PHE A 741 -27.95 23.72 0.52
CA PHE A 741 -29.09 22.84 0.33
C PHE A 741 -30.40 23.64 0.15
N ARG A 742 -30.94 23.61 -1.07
CA ARG A 742 -32.24 24.18 -1.41
C ARG A 742 -32.92 23.38 -2.53
N ARG A 743 -34.13 22.95 -2.32
CA ARG A 743 -34.97 22.29 -3.33
C ARG A 743 -35.89 23.28 -4.04
N TRP A 744 -36.33 22.94 -5.22
CA TRP A 744 -37.36 23.58 -6.00
C TRP A 744 -36.99 24.92 -6.59
N TYR A 745 -36.56 25.92 -5.79
CA TYR A 745 -36.19 27.28 -6.22
C TYR A 745 -35.16 27.92 -5.28
N GLY A 746 -34.33 28.85 -5.78
CA GLY A 746 -33.38 29.64 -5.02
C GLY A 746 -31.89 29.46 -5.44
N ASN A 747 -30.95 29.87 -4.61
CA ASN A 747 -29.53 29.98 -4.94
C ASN A 747 -29.25 30.87 -6.16
N LEU A 748 -29.95 32.03 -6.18
CA LEU A 748 -29.90 33.04 -7.22
C LEU A 748 -29.09 34.24 -6.69
N GLU A 749 -27.81 34.06 -6.46
CA GLU A 749 -26.95 35.02 -5.77
C GLU A 749 -25.95 35.69 -6.70
N TYR A 750 -25.59 35.03 -7.82
CA TYR A 750 -24.47 35.42 -8.65
C TYR A 750 -24.90 35.94 -10.03
N VAL A 751 -24.12 36.90 -10.51
CA VAL A 751 -24.14 37.39 -11.89
C VAL A 751 -22.76 37.25 -12.51
N VAL A 752 -22.70 36.96 -13.81
CA VAL A 752 -21.47 36.75 -14.59
C VAL A 752 -21.26 37.88 -15.58
N ASP A 753 -20.00 38.30 -15.75
CA ASP A 753 -19.59 39.25 -16.79
C ASP A 753 -19.69 38.58 -18.18
N TRP A 754 -20.77 38.88 -18.89
CA TRP A 754 -21.03 38.35 -20.24
C TRP A 754 -21.13 39.45 -21.27
N GLU A 755 -20.48 40.60 -21.04
CA GLU A 755 -20.39 41.72 -21.97
C GLU A 755 -19.84 41.26 -23.33
N GLU A 756 -20.39 41.72 -24.44
CA GLU A 756 -19.99 41.33 -25.79
C GLU A 756 -19.99 39.81 -25.99
N ASP A 757 -21.08 39.12 -25.59
CA ASP A 757 -21.21 37.66 -25.68
C ASP A 757 -20.08 36.91 -24.96
N GLY A 758 -19.63 37.44 -23.81
CA GLY A 758 -18.63 36.84 -22.97
C GLY A 758 -17.20 36.86 -23.54
N PHE A 759 -16.90 37.83 -24.40
CA PHE A 759 -15.60 37.96 -25.07
C PHE A 759 -14.44 37.84 -24.09
N ARG A 760 -14.52 38.48 -22.93
CA ARG A 760 -13.45 38.44 -21.90
C ARG A 760 -13.23 37.07 -21.31
N ILE A 761 -14.26 36.28 -21.10
CA ILE A 761 -14.16 34.90 -20.60
C ILE A 761 -13.64 33.99 -21.71
N LYS A 762 -14.18 34.12 -22.92
CA LYS A 762 -13.82 33.27 -24.06
C LYS A 762 -12.34 33.44 -24.48
N HIS A 763 -11.71 34.57 -24.16
CA HIS A 763 -10.31 34.88 -24.51
C HIS A 763 -9.41 35.03 -23.26
N PHE A 764 -9.81 34.51 -22.11
CA PHE A 764 -9.02 34.61 -20.88
C PHE A 764 -7.91 33.56 -20.89
N VAL A 765 -6.65 34.00 -21.08
CA VAL A 765 -5.45 33.19 -21.21
C VAL A 765 -4.48 33.40 -20.04
N ASP A 766 -3.59 32.45 -19.82
CA ASP A 766 -2.47 32.57 -18.92
C ASP A 766 -1.26 33.29 -19.57
N GLU A 767 -0.18 33.48 -18.82
CA GLU A 767 1.06 34.12 -19.29
C GLU A 767 1.71 33.43 -20.49
N LYS A 768 1.37 32.17 -20.73
CA LYS A 768 1.86 31.34 -21.85
C LYS A 768 0.90 31.31 -23.02
N GLY A 769 -0.19 32.11 -22.97
CA GLY A 769 -1.21 32.15 -24.02
C GLY A 769 -2.18 30.98 -24.04
N LYS A 770 -2.18 30.11 -22.98
CA LYS A 770 -3.12 29.01 -22.86
C LYS A 770 -4.41 29.50 -22.23
N LEU A 771 -5.55 29.08 -22.82
CA LEU A 771 -6.88 29.41 -22.29
C LEU A 771 -7.08 28.92 -20.86
N ARG A 772 -7.34 29.81 -19.91
CA ARG A 772 -7.64 29.50 -18.50
C ARG A 772 -9.11 29.18 -18.27
N SER A 773 -10.00 29.87 -18.98
CA SER A 773 -11.43 29.60 -18.97
C SER A 773 -11.78 28.34 -19.76
N ARG A 774 -13.00 27.86 -19.60
CA ARG A 774 -13.55 26.77 -20.41
C ARG A 774 -14.95 27.13 -20.86
N PRO A 775 -15.10 27.87 -22.01
CA PRO A 775 -16.38 28.27 -22.57
C PRO A 775 -17.02 27.09 -23.31
N GLN A 776 -17.64 26.17 -22.59
CA GLN A 776 -18.26 24.95 -23.10
C GLN A 776 -19.77 24.99 -22.97
N ASN A 777 -20.49 24.26 -23.84
CA ASN A 777 -21.94 24.07 -23.80
C ASN A 777 -22.75 25.38 -23.70
N LEU A 778 -22.28 26.43 -24.33
CA LEU A 778 -22.90 27.78 -24.25
C LEU A 778 -24.33 27.80 -24.75
N GLN A 779 -24.72 26.85 -25.60
CA GLN A 779 -26.09 26.73 -26.16
C GLN A 779 -27.17 26.40 -25.08
N ILE A 780 -26.75 25.96 -23.87
CA ILE A 780 -27.73 25.73 -22.78
C ILE A 780 -28.09 27.03 -22.05
N ASN A 781 -27.28 28.08 -22.19
CA ASN A 781 -27.55 29.35 -21.54
C ASN A 781 -28.86 29.92 -22.08
N PHE A 782 -29.59 30.59 -21.19
CA PHE A 782 -30.86 31.20 -21.49
C PHE A 782 -31.98 30.27 -21.93
N HIS A 783 -31.86 28.96 -21.52
CA HIS A 783 -32.93 27.99 -21.66
C HIS A 783 -33.39 27.52 -20.27
N PRO A 784 -34.70 27.29 -20.08
CA PRO A 784 -35.19 26.71 -18.83
C PRO A 784 -34.56 25.34 -18.59
N ALA A 785 -34.15 25.05 -17.37
CA ALA A 785 -33.56 23.79 -17.01
C ALA A 785 -33.70 23.50 -15.50
N ILE A 786 -33.58 22.24 -15.15
CA ILE A 786 -33.39 21.79 -13.77
C ILE A 786 -31.88 21.79 -13.47
N SER A 787 -31.46 22.30 -12.33
CA SER A 787 -30.05 22.34 -11.94
C SER A 787 -29.85 21.83 -10.51
N TRP A 788 -28.64 21.38 -10.23
CA TRP A 788 -28.24 20.94 -8.89
C TRP A 788 -26.83 21.44 -8.55
N SER A 789 -26.43 21.35 -7.27
CA SER A 789 -25.05 21.58 -6.85
C SER A 789 -24.23 20.32 -7.09
N SER A 790 -23.18 20.36 -7.95
CA SER A 790 -22.37 19.20 -8.30
C SER A 790 -21.59 18.64 -7.10
N ILE A 791 -21.27 19.46 -6.10
CA ILE A 791 -20.61 19.05 -4.86
C ILE A 791 -21.52 19.47 -3.71
N SER A 792 -21.86 18.55 -2.83
CA SER A 792 -22.67 18.81 -1.65
C SER A 792 -22.24 17.91 -0.50
N SER A 793 -22.11 18.48 0.71
CA SER A 793 -21.91 17.74 1.96
C SER A 793 -23.23 17.17 2.52
N SER A 794 -24.35 17.52 1.89
CA SER A 794 -25.68 17.02 2.20
C SER A 794 -26.25 16.21 1.02
N LYS A 795 -27.57 15.91 1.08
CA LYS A 795 -28.26 15.24 -0.02
C LYS A 795 -28.30 16.09 -1.28
N ILE A 796 -28.33 15.45 -2.46
CA ILE A 796 -28.56 16.15 -3.72
C ILE A 796 -29.94 16.85 -3.70
N HIS A 797 -30.04 17.99 -4.37
CA HIS A 797 -31.24 18.82 -4.40
C HIS A 797 -31.34 19.51 -5.73
N PHE A 798 -32.56 19.51 -6.30
CA PHE A 798 -32.81 20.04 -7.63
C PHE A 798 -33.72 21.27 -7.57
N ARG A 799 -33.43 22.22 -8.46
CA ARG A 799 -34.12 23.51 -8.59
C ARG A 799 -34.40 23.78 -10.05
N GLU A 800 -35.52 24.42 -10.33
CA GLU A 800 -35.75 24.93 -11.66
C GLU A 800 -35.16 26.33 -11.83
N TYR A 801 -34.77 26.63 -13.05
CA TYR A 801 -34.34 27.95 -13.48
C TYR A 801 -34.98 28.32 -14.84
N GLY A 802 -35.37 29.59 -14.98
CA GLY A 802 -35.99 30.11 -16.19
C GLY A 802 -34.98 30.53 -17.29
N SER A 803 -35.52 31.10 -18.36
CA SER A 803 -34.74 31.49 -19.55
C SER A 803 -33.81 32.70 -19.37
N GLN A 804 -33.75 33.31 -18.19
CA GLN A 804 -32.81 34.39 -17.87
C GLN A 804 -31.42 33.86 -17.43
N MET A 805 -31.30 32.58 -17.13
CA MET A 805 -30.10 32.03 -16.45
C MET A 805 -28.99 31.63 -17.41
N MET A 806 -27.76 31.82 -16.93
CA MET A 806 -26.55 31.22 -17.45
C MET A 806 -26.06 30.13 -16.50
N TYR A 807 -25.39 29.09 -17.03
CA TYR A 807 -25.04 27.90 -16.27
C TYR A 807 -23.52 27.75 -16.12
N GLU A 808 -23.03 27.86 -14.89
CA GLU A 808 -21.62 27.60 -14.53
C GLU A 808 -21.43 26.13 -14.16
N SER A 809 -20.23 25.66 -14.26
CA SER A 809 -19.87 24.24 -14.12
C SER A 809 -20.21 23.60 -12.78
N LYS A 810 -20.38 24.36 -11.69
CA LYS A 810 -20.79 23.88 -10.38
C LYS A 810 -22.31 23.78 -10.20
N GLY A 811 -23.06 24.34 -11.13
CA GLY A 811 -24.50 24.17 -11.26
C GLY A 811 -24.84 23.53 -12.60
N PRO A 812 -24.53 22.24 -12.82
CA PRO A 812 -24.87 21.54 -14.06
C PRO A 812 -26.37 21.45 -14.26
N VAL A 813 -26.78 21.18 -15.49
CA VAL A 813 -28.20 21.19 -15.86
C VAL A 813 -28.69 19.81 -16.30
N LEU A 814 -29.95 19.52 -15.98
CA LEU A 814 -30.77 18.45 -16.48
C LEU A 814 -31.89 19.08 -17.35
N ILE A 815 -31.90 18.72 -18.61
CA ILE A 815 -32.89 19.17 -19.60
C ILE A 815 -33.71 17.95 -20.01
N PRO A 816 -34.95 17.78 -19.47
CA PRO A 816 -35.80 16.65 -19.82
C PRO A 816 -36.43 16.81 -21.22
N THR A 817 -36.73 15.68 -21.83
CA THR A 817 -37.58 15.57 -23.03
C THR A 817 -39.05 15.48 -22.68
N ASP A 818 -39.34 15.05 -21.45
CA ASP A 818 -40.70 14.99 -20.88
C ASP A 818 -41.08 16.30 -20.18
N ASP A 819 -42.23 16.34 -19.53
CA ASP A 819 -42.66 17.50 -18.75
C ASP A 819 -41.67 17.82 -17.63
N MET A 820 -41.15 19.06 -17.64
CA MET A 820 -40.10 19.50 -16.71
C MET A 820 -40.55 19.46 -15.25
N ASP A 821 -41.79 19.81 -14.98
CA ASP A 821 -42.37 19.82 -13.62
C ASP A 821 -42.49 18.38 -13.07
N TYR A 822 -42.89 17.43 -13.95
CA TYR A 822 -42.90 16.01 -13.55
C TYR A 822 -41.51 15.53 -13.16
N VAL A 823 -40.50 15.79 -14.02
CA VAL A 823 -39.11 15.37 -13.75
C VAL A 823 -38.56 16.05 -12.51
N LEU A 824 -38.85 17.36 -12.32
CA LEU A 824 -38.44 18.10 -11.13
C LEU A 824 -39.09 17.49 -9.85
N GLY A 825 -40.39 17.14 -9.96
CA GLY A 825 -41.12 16.45 -8.90
C GLY A 825 -40.43 15.11 -8.53
N TYR A 826 -40.16 14.30 -9.55
CA TYR A 826 -39.52 12.98 -9.39
C TYR A 826 -38.12 13.06 -8.78
N VAL A 827 -37.21 13.90 -9.31
CA VAL A 827 -35.81 13.95 -8.82
C VAL A 827 -35.66 14.55 -7.41
N ASN A 828 -36.66 15.19 -6.88
CA ASN A 828 -36.71 15.69 -5.50
C ASN A 828 -37.37 14.70 -4.50
N THR A 829 -37.77 13.49 -4.94
CA THR A 829 -38.36 12.48 -4.05
C THR A 829 -37.31 11.78 -3.18
N LYS A 830 -37.78 11.16 -2.09
CA LYS A 830 -36.91 10.25 -1.27
C LYS A 830 -36.51 9.00 -2.04
N VAL A 831 -37.34 8.54 -2.97
CA VAL A 831 -37.05 7.37 -3.83
C VAL A 831 -35.87 7.68 -4.75
N TYR A 832 -35.92 8.83 -5.45
CA TYR A 832 -34.80 9.26 -6.29
C TYR A 832 -33.50 9.43 -5.47
N GLN A 833 -33.63 9.99 -4.25
CA GLN A 833 -32.46 10.11 -3.37
C GLN A 833 -31.83 8.74 -3.08
N ALA A 834 -32.65 7.69 -2.82
CA ALA A 834 -32.14 6.35 -2.63
C ALA A 834 -31.41 5.81 -3.88
N PHE A 835 -31.92 6.10 -5.08
CA PHE A 835 -31.27 5.67 -6.32
C PHE A 835 -29.94 6.41 -6.59
N ILE A 836 -29.90 7.72 -6.37
CA ILE A 836 -28.67 8.47 -6.61
C ILE A 836 -27.56 8.12 -5.61
N ASP A 837 -27.91 7.81 -4.35
CA ASP A 837 -26.97 7.35 -3.33
C ASP A 837 -26.30 6.02 -3.70
N ILE A 838 -26.93 5.21 -4.57
CA ILE A 838 -26.37 3.97 -5.10
C ILE A 838 -25.33 4.24 -6.19
N VAL A 839 -25.67 5.14 -7.14
CA VAL A 839 -24.81 5.38 -8.31
C VAL A 839 -23.75 6.46 -8.07
N ALA A 840 -23.92 7.30 -7.04
CA ALA A 840 -23.00 8.36 -6.62
C ALA A 840 -22.92 8.43 -5.08
N PRO A 841 -22.32 7.44 -4.40
CA PRO A 841 -22.23 7.41 -2.94
C PRO A 841 -21.15 8.35 -2.38
N THR A 842 -20.68 9.30 -3.17
CA THR A 842 -19.67 10.31 -2.80
C THR A 842 -20.31 11.70 -2.76
N LEU A 843 -19.54 12.70 -2.34
CA LEU A 843 -19.99 14.10 -2.29
C LEU A 843 -20.12 14.77 -3.66
N ASP A 844 -19.71 14.10 -4.74
CA ASP A 844 -19.72 14.62 -6.12
C ASP A 844 -20.83 13.94 -6.95
N TYR A 845 -21.85 14.70 -7.27
CA TYR A 845 -23.00 14.29 -8.10
C TYR A 845 -22.77 14.70 -9.56
N SER A 846 -22.05 13.85 -10.29
CA SER A 846 -21.72 14.10 -11.70
C SER A 846 -22.96 13.96 -12.60
N GLU A 847 -22.92 14.61 -13.77
CA GLU A 847 -23.96 14.57 -14.80
C GLU A 847 -24.26 13.13 -15.25
N GLY A 848 -23.19 12.32 -15.36
CA GLY A 848 -23.32 10.92 -15.75
C GLY A 848 -24.02 10.07 -14.69
N ALA A 849 -23.83 10.37 -13.41
CA ALA A 849 -24.50 9.65 -12.31
C ALA A 849 -26.00 9.95 -12.29
N VAL A 850 -26.38 11.21 -12.43
CA VAL A 850 -27.79 11.62 -12.50
C VAL A 850 -28.55 10.89 -13.62
N LEU A 851 -27.93 10.76 -14.79
CA LEU A 851 -28.54 10.07 -15.92
C LEU A 851 -28.62 8.54 -15.79
N LYS A 852 -27.88 7.95 -14.87
CA LYS A 852 -27.86 6.50 -14.62
C LYS A 852 -28.95 6.04 -13.64
N THR A 853 -29.64 6.94 -12.97
CA THR A 853 -30.73 6.61 -12.04
C THR A 853 -31.94 6.07 -12.77
N PRO A 854 -32.70 5.14 -12.17
CA PRO A 854 -33.99 4.74 -12.70
C PRO A 854 -34.92 5.94 -12.96
N TYR A 855 -35.77 5.85 -13.95
CA TYR A 855 -36.84 6.81 -14.17
C TYR A 855 -38.17 6.09 -14.31
N MET A 856 -39.12 6.50 -13.49
CA MET A 856 -40.46 5.93 -13.45
C MET A 856 -41.46 7.02 -13.77
N TYR A 857 -42.13 6.90 -14.92
CA TYR A 857 -43.26 7.74 -15.29
C TYR A 857 -44.54 6.98 -15.03
N ASP A 858 -45.45 7.57 -14.26
CA ASP A 858 -46.79 7.05 -14.03
C ASP A 858 -47.82 8.03 -14.57
N GLU A 859 -48.38 7.72 -15.71
CA GLU A 859 -49.38 8.54 -16.41
C GLU A 859 -50.61 8.81 -15.56
N ARG A 860 -51.04 7.87 -14.71
CA ARG A 860 -52.22 8.00 -13.84
C ARG A 860 -52.06 9.06 -12.77
N ASN A 861 -50.83 9.32 -12.32
CA ASN A 861 -50.52 10.28 -11.28
C ASN A 861 -49.77 11.51 -11.79
N ALA A 862 -49.57 11.63 -13.10
CA ALA A 862 -48.72 12.68 -13.71
C ALA A 862 -49.25 14.10 -13.38
N GLU A 863 -50.55 14.36 -13.53
CA GLU A 863 -51.15 15.66 -13.21
C GLU A 863 -50.95 16.05 -11.73
N SER A 864 -51.10 15.08 -10.82
CA SER A 864 -50.89 15.33 -9.39
C SER A 864 -49.44 15.63 -9.08
N VAL A 865 -48.47 14.92 -9.72
CA VAL A 865 -47.03 15.16 -9.54
C VAL A 865 -46.65 16.54 -10.03
N ILE A 866 -47.12 16.92 -11.24
CA ILE A 866 -46.91 18.23 -11.84
C ILE A 866 -47.48 19.34 -10.95
N GLY A 867 -48.73 19.17 -10.50
CA GLY A 867 -49.38 20.13 -9.61
C GLY A 867 -48.60 20.36 -8.31
N ASN A 868 -48.22 19.27 -7.66
CA ASN A 868 -47.42 19.34 -6.43
C ASN A 868 -46.01 19.96 -6.66
N ALA A 869 -45.36 19.67 -7.80
CA ALA A 869 -44.06 20.26 -8.12
C ALA A 869 -44.17 21.79 -8.29
N ARG A 870 -45.18 22.28 -9.05
CA ARG A 870 -45.47 23.72 -9.21
C ARG A 870 -45.74 24.42 -7.90
N GLU A 871 -46.57 23.81 -7.05
CA GLU A 871 -46.90 24.36 -5.72
C GLU A 871 -45.62 24.46 -4.87
N ASN A 872 -44.78 23.42 -4.85
CA ASN A 872 -43.51 23.42 -4.10
C ASN A 872 -42.52 24.48 -4.62
N VAL A 873 -42.47 24.67 -5.94
CA VAL A 873 -41.66 25.75 -6.57
C VAL A 873 -42.14 27.11 -6.08
N GLN A 874 -43.50 27.33 -6.09
CA GLN A 874 -44.08 28.59 -5.64
C GLN A 874 -43.83 28.86 -4.15
N ILE A 875 -43.99 27.83 -3.30
CA ILE A 875 -43.65 27.93 -1.88
C ILE A 875 -42.20 28.30 -1.67
N SER A 876 -41.27 27.59 -2.36
CA SER A 876 -39.82 27.85 -2.25
C SER A 876 -39.43 29.22 -2.81
N LYS A 877 -40.13 29.68 -3.85
CA LYS A 877 -39.92 31.03 -4.41
C LYS A 877 -40.40 32.10 -3.42
N ASN A 878 -41.53 31.93 -2.81
CA ASN A 878 -42.05 32.88 -1.83
C ASN A 878 -41.13 32.96 -0.61
N ASP A 879 -40.59 31.78 -0.17
CA ASP A 879 -39.60 31.74 0.90
C ASP A 879 -38.29 32.45 0.50
N TRP A 880 -37.75 32.20 -0.69
CA TRP A 880 -36.55 32.86 -1.20
C TRP A 880 -36.71 34.37 -1.30
N ASP A 881 -37.83 34.83 -1.87
CA ASP A 881 -38.12 36.25 -2.09
C ASP A 881 -38.50 37.00 -0.79
N SER A 882 -38.64 36.27 0.33
CA SER A 882 -38.83 36.88 1.64
C SER A 882 -37.55 37.36 2.31
N PHE A 883 -36.38 37.12 1.71
CA PHE A 883 -35.09 37.51 2.21
C PHE A 883 -34.39 38.51 1.26
N GLU A 884 -33.59 39.42 1.78
CA GLU A 884 -32.79 40.40 1.04
C GLU A 884 -31.72 39.78 0.11
N THR A 885 -31.48 38.51 0.20
CA THR A 885 -30.66 37.74 -0.74
C THR A 885 -31.30 37.58 -2.11
N SER A 886 -32.61 37.77 -2.24
CA SER A 886 -33.33 37.74 -3.50
C SER A 886 -33.40 39.14 -4.14
N TRP A 887 -33.16 39.21 -5.45
CA TRP A 887 -33.41 40.50 -6.20
C TRP A 887 -34.90 40.77 -6.37
N ASP A 888 -35.78 39.83 -6.08
CA ASP A 888 -37.27 40.01 -6.07
C ASP A 888 -37.78 40.36 -4.65
N PHE A 889 -36.92 40.55 -3.67
CA PHE A 889 -37.32 40.94 -2.33
C PHE A 889 -38.09 42.26 -2.29
N LYS A 890 -39.25 42.27 -1.67
CA LYS A 890 -40.07 43.46 -1.51
C LYS A 890 -40.20 43.90 -0.07
N LYS A 891 -40.46 42.96 0.81
CA LYS A 891 -40.56 43.20 2.27
C LYS A 891 -40.46 41.90 3.04
N HIS A 892 -40.00 41.94 4.25
CA HIS A 892 -39.97 40.78 5.14
C HIS A 892 -41.40 40.33 5.52
N PRO A 893 -41.70 39.02 5.58
CA PRO A 893 -43.05 38.50 5.87
C PRO A 893 -43.63 38.95 7.21
N LEU A 894 -42.77 39.32 8.17
CA LEU A 894 -43.17 39.80 9.46
C LEU A 894 -43.41 41.33 9.53
N VAL A 895 -43.19 42.06 8.45
CA VAL A 895 -43.44 43.49 8.25
C VAL A 895 -44.58 43.62 7.23
#